data_f93a79b2cbc56fc58cdc1066b7f37cd9
#
_entry.id   f93a79b2cbc56fc58cdc1066b7f37cd9
#
_cell.length_a   1.000
_cell.length_b   1.000
_cell.length_c   1.000
_cell.angle_alpha   90.00
_cell.angle_beta   90.00
_cell.angle_gamma   90.00
#
_symmetry.space_group_name_H-M   'P 1'
#
loop_
_entity.id
_entity.type
_entity.pdbx_description
1 polymer ?
#
loop_
_entity_poly.entity_id
_entity_poly.type
_entity_poly.pdbx_seq_one_letter_code
_entity_poly.pdbx_strand_id
1 'polypeptide(L)'
;MMYNIESFTKKANIVINKAFLQAGKLGHTYVGSEHILLSLISEQGCTAAGTFRMCGISEDAVLRRIVELVGRGEPAAVSDDAVTPAARRTIERAAELAAASGARLAGTEHLLAALLTQEGCTAVTVINEVGGNISRLSNACGSAAGAQIYGGAARLNVLLKYGRDLTKEAAEKKCDPVFCREKEIERIIQILSRRTKNNPCLIGEAGVGKTAVVEGIAAMLAKGNVPEAVRHKHIFSLSLTSMLAGAKYRGDFEERIKQCLDEVADNRNIILFIDELHTIVGAGAAEGAIDAANILKPQLARGELQIIGATTISEYRRYIEKDSALERRFQQVLIKEPSEEEAVKIISGLKRCYEDFHNAEITDEAVKAAVDLSVRYQPERFLPDKAIDLIDEAASRARMKASATPQTLSQLADSLKYMLEKQSEQRKLIDTASPRDKRKDRLPSWYSSSEEAKVKVDRENIAEVVSSVTGIPLTRITTDESRRLLDLENELHKRVIGQNDAVHAVADAVRRSRSGLKEPKRPMGCFLFAGPTGSGKTELSKALAECLFGSEDAVIRFDMSEYMEKHSVSKLIGSPPGYVGYEDGGILTERVRRKPYSVILFDEIEKAHSDINNILLQIFEEGVLTDSSGRTVSFRNTVIILTSNIGAAHLTDKNTVGFAGDGSSAKHDVMKDIRSHFSPELMGRLDEVIVFENLTKTELTAVAVKMLDNLKQRAYALEISIEFRNDAVEKLVECDCGKSGARKLRHDITVSIENMLSRQIIDGTVKRGDNLLLLTENGEFCFRSAQMQE
;
A
#
# COMPACT_ATOMS: atom_id res chain seq x y z
N MET A 1 45.33 43.99 -29.70
CA MET A 1 45.29 43.58 -28.27
C MET A 1 44.02 42.78 -28.06
N MET A 2 44.03 41.73 -27.24
CA MET A 2 42.82 41.01 -26.90
C MET A 2 42.10 41.73 -25.78
N TYR A 3 40.87 42.10 -25.96
CA TYR A 3 40.00 42.62 -24.90
C TYR A 3 39.84 41.55 -23.84
N ASN A 4 40.34 41.79 -22.65
CA ASN A 4 40.20 40.89 -21.51
C ASN A 4 39.53 41.62 -20.36
N ILE A 5 38.22 41.48 -20.23
CA ILE A 5 37.45 42.13 -19.20
C ILE A 5 37.39 41.17 -18.00
N GLU A 6 37.92 41.58 -16.84
CA GLU A 6 38.04 40.73 -15.64
C GLU A 6 36.67 40.22 -15.09
N SER A 7 35.59 40.95 -15.35
CA SER A 7 34.23 40.59 -14.94
C SER A 7 33.56 39.55 -15.85
N PHE A 8 34.22 39.02 -16.91
CA PHE A 8 33.64 38.12 -17.87
C PHE A 8 34.33 36.75 -17.91
N THR A 9 33.54 35.69 -18.19
CA THR A 9 34.09 34.34 -18.40
C THR A 9 35.00 34.28 -19.64
N LYS A 10 35.92 33.32 -19.69
CA LYS A 10 36.80 33.12 -20.86
C LYS A 10 36.03 33.07 -22.18
N LYS A 11 34.87 32.38 -22.21
CA LYS A 11 34.02 32.25 -23.41
C LYS A 11 33.34 33.57 -23.79
N ALA A 12 32.88 34.34 -22.83
CA ALA A 12 32.28 35.64 -23.09
C ALA A 12 33.33 36.62 -23.64
N ASN A 13 34.56 36.59 -23.10
CA ASN A 13 35.67 37.38 -23.66
C ASN A 13 36.04 36.97 -25.10
N ILE A 14 36.02 35.66 -25.42
CA ILE A 14 36.21 35.17 -26.80
C ILE A 14 35.11 35.70 -27.73
N VAL A 15 33.84 35.71 -27.29
CA VAL A 15 32.71 36.22 -28.06
C VAL A 15 32.89 37.71 -28.35
N ILE A 16 33.29 38.52 -27.33
CA ILE A 16 33.52 39.94 -27.49
C ILE A 16 34.66 40.17 -28.47
N ASN A 17 35.81 39.53 -28.34
CA ASN A 17 36.94 39.65 -29.29
C ASN A 17 36.56 39.17 -30.71
N LYS A 18 35.73 38.14 -30.84
CA LYS A 18 35.21 37.64 -32.10
C LYS A 18 34.28 38.64 -32.78
N ALA A 19 33.55 39.48 -32.01
CA ALA A 19 32.72 40.56 -32.54
C ALA A 19 33.56 41.64 -33.27
N PHE A 20 34.75 41.97 -32.80
CA PHE A 20 35.68 42.85 -33.49
C PHE A 20 36.19 42.22 -34.78
N LEU A 21 36.49 40.92 -34.79
CA LEU A 21 36.93 40.20 -35.99
C LEU A 21 35.79 40.12 -37.04
N GLN A 22 34.58 39.89 -36.60
CA GLN A 22 33.40 39.80 -37.49
C GLN A 22 33.10 41.20 -38.13
N ALA A 23 33.15 42.26 -37.32
CA ALA A 23 33.01 43.64 -37.82
C ALA A 23 34.06 43.96 -38.92
N GLY A 24 35.34 43.64 -38.64
CA GLY A 24 36.39 43.86 -39.64
C GLY A 24 36.22 43.01 -40.92
N LYS A 25 35.78 41.77 -40.83
CA LYS A 25 35.47 40.90 -41.99
C LYS A 25 34.30 41.41 -42.84
N LEU A 26 33.31 42.05 -42.19
CA LEU A 26 32.17 42.66 -42.88
C LEU A 26 32.49 44.05 -43.46
N GLY A 27 33.73 44.58 -43.18
CA GLY A 27 34.16 45.90 -43.63
C GLY A 27 33.55 47.08 -42.86
N HIS A 28 33.12 46.82 -41.60
CA HIS A 28 32.58 47.83 -40.71
C HIS A 28 33.70 48.41 -39.83
N THR A 29 33.71 49.77 -39.67
CA THR A 29 34.71 50.49 -38.85
C THR A 29 34.32 50.55 -37.39
N TYR A 30 33.20 49.92 -36.98
CA TYR A 30 32.69 49.91 -35.59
C TYR A 30 32.16 48.53 -35.20
N VAL A 31 32.08 48.27 -33.88
CA VAL A 31 31.45 47.08 -33.36
C VAL A 31 30.08 47.44 -32.81
N GLY A 32 29.01 46.91 -33.45
CA GLY A 32 27.62 47.07 -33.01
C GLY A 32 27.02 45.82 -32.36
N SER A 33 25.77 45.91 -31.89
CA SER A 33 25.02 44.84 -31.26
C SER A 33 24.86 43.61 -32.19
N GLU A 34 24.75 43.83 -33.52
CA GLU A 34 24.70 42.82 -34.58
C GLU A 34 25.94 41.95 -34.65
N HIS A 35 27.12 42.53 -34.41
CA HIS A 35 28.40 41.78 -34.36
C HIS A 35 28.49 40.90 -33.10
N ILE A 36 28.03 41.42 -31.97
CA ILE A 36 27.91 40.61 -30.75
C ILE A 36 26.95 39.45 -30.97
N LEU A 37 25.78 39.70 -31.57
CA LEU A 37 24.81 38.65 -31.93
C LEU A 37 25.44 37.57 -32.83
N LEU A 38 26.09 37.95 -33.91
CA LEU A 38 26.75 37.04 -34.85
C LEU A 38 27.84 36.20 -34.12
N SER A 39 28.57 36.82 -33.21
CA SER A 39 29.64 36.15 -32.48
C SER A 39 29.07 35.15 -31.43
N LEU A 40 27.93 35.48 -30.80
CA LEU A 40 27.24 34.56 -29.86
C LEU A 40 26.73 33.31 -30.57
N ILE A 41 26.21 33.42 -31.80
CA ILE A 41 25.70 32.28 -32.57
C ILE A 41 26.87 31.45 -33.12
N SER A 42 27.93 32.05 -33.57
CA SER A 42 29.07 31.38 -34.25
C SER A 42 30.05 30.74 -33.27
N GLU A 43 29.97 31.01 -31.94
CA GLU A 43 30.86 30.42 -30.96
C GLU A 43 30.34 29.04 -30.51
N GLN A 44 30.99 27.97 -30.97
CA GLN A 44 30.56 26.59 -30.65
C GLN A 44 30.80 26.27 -29.15
N GLY A 45 29.79 25.60 -28.55
CA GLY A 45 29.87 25.16 -27.15
C GLY A 45 29.66 26.25 -26.11
N CYS A 46 29.13 27.44 -26.46
CA CYS A 46 28.63 28.43 -25.50
C CYS A 46 27.10 28.25 -25.27
N THR A 47 26.62 28.66 -24.11
CA THR A 47 25.21 28.56 -23.69
C THR A 47 24.28 29.29 -24.67
N ALA A 48 24.67 30.49 -25.07
CA ALA A 48 23.89 31.30 -26.02
C ALA A 48 23.71 30.60 -27.39
N ALA A 49 24.76 30.00 -27.98
CA ALA A 49 24.66 29.27 -29.24
C ALA A 49 23.72 28.06 -29.12
N GLY A 50 23.68 27.38 -27.96
CA GLY A 50 22.73 26.33 -27.67
C GLY A 50 21.29 26.84 -27.70
N THR A 51 21.01 27.98 -27.08
CA THR A 51 19.70 28.64 -27.04
C THR A 51 19.22 29.01 -28.44
N PHE A 52 20.06 29.57 -29.29
CA PHE A 52 19.72 29.89 -30.68
C PHE A 52 19.37 28.64 -31.48
N ARG A 53 20.16 27.55 -31.36
CA ARG A 53 19.86 26.27 -32.04
C ARG A 53 18.52 25.67 -31.59
N MET A 54 18.19 25.71 -30.30
CA MET A 54 16.90 25.24 -29.77
C MET A 54 15.72 26.07 -30.32
N CYS A 55 15.95 27.34 -30.61
CA CYS A 55 14.95 28.23 -31.22
C CYS A 55 14.93 28.19 -32.76
N GLY A 56 15.78 27.38 -33.38
CA GLY A 56 15.80 27.21 -34.85
C GLY A 56 16.46 28.35 -35.62
N ILE A 57 17.26 29.22 -34.96
CA ILE A 57 17.94 30.34 -35.62
C ILE A 57 19.34 29.87 -36.04
N SER A 58 19.61 29.97 -37.35
CA SER A 58 20.91 29.59 -37.94
C SER A 58 21.83 30.77 -38.10
N GLU A 59 23.16 30.52 -38.04
CA GLU A 59 24.20 31.52 -38.26
C GLU A 59 24.10 32.16 -39.67
N ASP A 60 23.86 31.37 -40.71
CA ASP A 60 23.75 31.83 -42.12
C ASP A 60 22.55 32.75 -42.32
N ALA A 61 21.42 32.50 -41.64
CA ALA A 61 20.25 33.36 -41.75
C ALA A 61 20.52 34.73 -41.10
N VAL A 62 21.15 34.74 -39.93
CA VAL A 62 21.50 35.95 -39.21
C VAL A 62 22.56 36.77 -39.98
N LEU A 63 23.59 36.11 -40.51
CA LEU A 63 24.62 36.75 -41.34
C LEU A 63 24.02 37.40 -42.58
N ARG A 64 23.21 36.69 -43.34
CA ARG A 64 22.52 37.25 -44.54
C ARG A 64 21.71 38.49 -44.16
N ARG A 65 20.95 38.41 -43.06
CA ARG A 65 20.12 39.53 -42.67
C ARG A 65 20.91 40.74 -42.19
N ILE A 66 22.06 40.54 -41.47
CA ILE A 66 22.96 41.61 -41.11
C ILE A 66 23.51 42.30 -42.37
N VAL A 67 23.95 41.55 -43.38
CA VAL A 67 24.46 42.09 -44.64
C VAL A 67 23.40 42.90 -45.40
N GLU A 68 22.13 42.44 -45.36
CA GLU A 68 21.01 43.18 -46.01
C GLU A 68 20.68 44.50 -45.29
N LEU A 69 20.76 44.55 -43.94
CA LEU A 69 20.39 45.71 -43.16
C LEU A 69 21.52 46.76 -43.03
N VAL A 70 22.73 46.29 -42.87
CA VAL A 70 23.88 47.17 -42.55
C VAL A 70 24.80 47.33 -43.78
N GLY A 71 24.76 46.44 -44.71
CA GLY A 71 25.64 46.40 -45.89
C GLY A 71 26.91 45.55 -45.65
N ARG A 72 27.77 45.52 -46.68
CA ARG A 72 29.09 44.89 -46.63
C ARG A 72 30.11 45.82 -47.26
N GLY A 73 31.17 46.13 -46.51
CA GLY A 73 32.27 46.97 -47.00
C GLY A 73 33.53 46.16 -47.36
N GLU A 74 34.61 46.82 -47.72
CA GLU A 74 35.93 46.19 -47.83
C GLU A 74 36.48 45.88 -46.41
N PRO A 75 37.14 44.73 -46.22
CA PRO A 75 37.71 44.36 -44.93
C PRO A 75 38.62 45.46 -44.34
N ALA A 76 38.28 45.92 -43.16
CA ALA A 76 38.97 47.01 -42.48
C ALA A 76 39.38 46.61 -41.04
N ALA A 77 40.44 47.22 -40.55
CA ALA A 77 40.85 47.05 -39.16
C ALA A 77 39.95 47.92 -38.26
N VAL A 78 39.34 47.33 -37.22
CA VAL A 78 38.51 48.02 -36.25
C VAL A 78 39.35 48.41 -35.04
N SER A 79 39.33 49.72 -34.63
CA SER A 79 40.02 50.17 -33.43
C SER A 79 39.32 49.72 -32.17
N ASP A 80 40.06 49.51 -31.08
CA ASP A 80 39.52 49.02 -29.78
C ASP A 80 38.48 49.99 -29.16
N ASP A 81 38.52 51.31 -29.52
CA ASP A 81 37.58 52.33 -29.03
C ASP A 81 36.29 52.43 -29.91
N ALA A 82 36.22 51.77 -31.05
CA ALA A 82 35.11 51.86 -32.01
C ALA A 82 33.93 50.98 -31.66
N VAL A 83 33.47 51.01 -30.40
CA VAL A 83 32.29 50.26 -29.92
C VAL A 83 31.09 51.18 -29.89
N THR A 84 30.00 50.80 -30.55
CA THR A 84 28.75 51.61 -30.53
C THR A 84 28.16 51.72 -29.14
N PRO A 85 27.39 52.77 -28.84
CA PRO A 85 26.73 52.94 -27.54
C PRO A 85 25.79 51.77 -27.17
N ALA A 86 25.18 51.15 -28.18
CA ALA A 86 24.32 49.95 -27.99
C ALA A 86 25.14 48.74 -27.57
N ALA A 87 26.27 48.45 -28.24
CA ALA A 87 27.15 47.34 -27.89
C ALA A 87 27.79 47.53 -26.51
N ARG A 88 28.18 48.78 -26.18
CA ARG A 88 28.73 49.12 -24.84
C ARG A 88 27.70 48.88 -23.73
N ARG A 89 26.47 49.35 -23.90
CA ARG A 89 25.37 49.10 -22.96
C ARG A 89 25.07 47.60 -22.82
N THR A 90 25.17 46.81 -23.88
CA THR A 90 24.99 45.35 -23.79
C THR A 90 26.06 44.72 -22.90
N ILE A 91 27.33 45.14 -23.02
CA ILE A 91 28.43 44.61 -22.21
C ILE A 91 28.26 45.04 -20.73
N GLU A 92 27.99 46.33 -20.46
CA GLU A 92 27.72 46.81 -19.10
C GLU A 92 26.54 46.12 -18.45
N ARG A 93 25.43 46.03 -19.16
CA ARG A 93 24.22 45.38 -18.68
C ARG A 93 24.38 43.88 -18.42
N ALA A 94 25.23 43.19 -19.20
CA ALA A 94 25.55 41.81 -18.96
C ALA A 94 26.32 41.61 -17.66
N ALA A 95 27.21 42.52 -17.28
CA ALA A 95 27.89 42.49 -15.99
C ALA A 95 26.94 42.78 -14.82
N GLU A 96 26.01 43.73 -14.97
CA GLU A 96 24.97 44.00 -13.97
C GLU A 96 24.04 42.79 -13.77
N LEU A 97 23.58 42.14 -14.86
CA LEU A 97 22.76 40.96 -14.80
C LEU A 97 23.47 39.77 -14.12
N ALA A 98 24.77 39.62 -14.38
CA ALA A 98 25.58 38.62 -13.70
C ALA A 98 25.68 38.88 -12.19
N ALA A 99 25.94 40.14 -11.81
CA ALA A 99 25.95 40.53 -10.41
C ALA A 99 24.60 40.36 -9.72
N ALA A 100 23.49 40.71 -10.40
CA ALA A 100 22.12 40.52 -9.89
C ALA A 100 21.73 39.05 -9.75
N SER A 101 22.25 38.16 -10.60
CA SER A 101 22.06 36.71 -10.52
C SER A 101 23.03 36.00 -9.56
N GLY A 102 23.91 36.73 -8.86
CA GLY A 102 24.92 36.17 -7.95
C GLY A 102 26.08 35.47 -8.65
N ALA A 103 26.21 35.58 -9.95
CA ALA A 103 27.32 35.02 -10.71
C ALA A 103 28.60 35.86 -10.53
N ARG A 104 29.72 35.21 -10.27
CA ARG A 104 31.02 35.85 -10.09
C ARG A 104 31.56 36.52 -11.37
N LEU A 105 31.21 35.96 -12.52
CA LEU A 105 31.64 36.39 -13.84
C LEU A 105 30.48 36.37 -14.84
N ALA A 106 30.39 37.36 -15.71
CA ALA A 106 29.37 37.43 -16.74
C ALA A 106 29.65 36.39 -17.87
N GLY A 107 28.69 35.49 -18.14
CA GLY A 107 28.74 34.50 -19.17
C GLY A 107 28.10 34.95 -20.49
N THR A 108 28.12 34.05 -21.50
CA THR A 108 27.48 34.27 -22.82
C THR A 108 25.97 34.40 -22.73
N GLU A 109 25.33 33.71 -21.75
CA GLU A 109 23.93 33.82 -21.42
C GLU A 109 23.55 35.22 -20.91
N HIS A 110 24.38 35.84 -20.09
CA HIS A 110 24.17 37.20 -19.61
C HIS A 110 24.31 38.21 -20.75
N LEU A 111 25.28 38.00 -21.68
CA LEU A 111 25.42 38.82 -22.90
C LEU A 111 24.17 38.71 -23.78
N LEU A 112 23.62 37.50 -23.97
CA LEU A 112 22.41 37.27 -24.74
C LEU A 112 21.20 37.92 -24.04
N ALA A 113 21.04 37.74 -22.73
CA ALA A 113 19.96 38.36 -21.98
C ALA A 113 20.01 39.91 -22.04
N ALA A 114 21.19 40.48 -21.88
CA ALA A 114 21.42 41.93 -22.01
C ALA A 114 21.05 42.42 -23.41
N LEU A 115 21.41 41.69 -24.44
CA LEU A 115 21.11 42.01 -25.82
C LEU A 115 19.60 41.98 -26.12
N LEU A 116 18.89 40.99 -25.62
CA LEU A 116 17.43 40.83 -25.80
C LEU A 116 16.61 41.89 -25.02
N THR A 117 17.15 42.52 -23.99
CA THR A 117 16.47 43.56 -23.20
C THR A 117 16.58 44.94 -23.78
N GLN A 118 17.37 45.14 -24.82
CA GLN A 118 17.56 46.44 -25.47
C GLN A 118 16.53 46.62 -26.63
N GLU A 119 15.48 47.36 -26.40
CA GLU A 119 14.51 47.73 -27.43
C GLU A 119 15.18 48.63 -28.49
N GLY A 120 14.93 48.34 -29.77
CA GLY A 120 15.38 49.14 -30.92
C GLY A 120 16.86 48.97 -31.30
N CYS A 121 17.57 47.97 -30.80
CA CYS A 121 18.92 47.65 -31.26
C CYS A 121 18.88 46.76 -32.53
N THR A 122 19.89 46.94 -33.41
CA THR A 122 20.00 46.17 -34.68
C THR A 122 19.95 44.67 -34.49
N ALA A 123 20.51 44.15 -33.42
CA ALA A 123 20.45 42.72 -33.11
C ALA A 123 19.05 42.20 -32.86
N VAL A 124 18.20 42.94 -32.15
CA VAL A 124 16.81 42.56 -31.88
C VAL A 124 15.99 42.64 -33.16
N THR A 125 16.23 43.63 -34.01
CA THR A 125 15.57 43.72 -35.32
C THR A 125 15.94 42.51 -36.19
N VAL A 126 17.20 42.15 -36.25
CA VAL A 126 17.68 40.96 -37.00
C VAL A 126 17.05 39.69 -36.51
N ILE A 127 16.96 39.47 -35.19
CA ILE A 127 16.32 38.30 -34.56
C ILE A 127 14.85 38.21 -34.96
N ASN A 128 14.08 39.30 -34.88
CA ASN A 128 12.67 39.34 -35.22
C ASN A 128 12.44 39.02 -36.72
N GLU A 129 13.27 39.58 -37.62
CA GLU A 129 13.13 39.42 -39.05
C GLU A 129 13.58 38.03 -39.58
N VAL A 130 14.45 37.37 -38.86
CA VAL A 130 14.83 35.95 -39.09
C VAL A 130 13.77 34.98 -38.53
N GLY A 131 12.68 35.49 -37.94
CA GLY A 131 11.59 34.69 -37.39
C GLY A 131 11.85 34.19 -35.95
N GLY A 132 12.82 34.79 -35.28
CA GLY A 132 13.10 34.48 -33.84
C GLY A 132 12.05 35.12 -32.94
N ASN A 133 11.52 34.33 -32.00
CA ASN A 133 10.63 34.82 -30.95
C ASN A 133 11.44 35.23 -29.72
N ILE A 134 11.50 36.56 -29.45
CA ILE A 134 12.25 37.15 -28.36
C ILE A 134 11.81 36.57 -26.99
N SER A 135 10.51 36.44 -26.75
CA SER A 135 9.99 35.86 -25.51
C SER A 135 10.46 34.42 -25.31
N ARG A 136 10.49 33.63 -26.37
CA ARG A 136 10.97 32.25 -26.34
C ARG A 136 12.49 32.18 -26.08
N LEU A 137 13.25 33.05 -26.70
CA LEU A 137 14.69 33.17 -26.46
C LEU A 137 14.99 33.68 -25.05
N SER A 138 14.24 34.67 -24.56
CA SER A 138 14.37 35.20 -23.18
C SER A 138 14.04 34.13 -22.15
N ASN A 139 12.97 33.38 -22.31
CA ASN A 139 12.59 32.25 -21.43
C ASN A 139 13.65 31.13 -21.46
N ALA A 140 14.15 30.77 -22.63
CA ALA A 140 15.21 29.76 -22.79
C ALA A 140 16.55 30.26 -22.20
N CYS A 141 16.83 31.58 -22.31
CA CYS A 141 17.98 32.20 -21.70
C CYS A 141 17.82 32.30 -20.18
N GLY A 142 16.62 32.63 -19.68
CA GLY A 142 16.29 32.67 -18.25
C GLY A 142 16.36 31.29 -17.59
N SER A 143 15.95 30.23 -18.28
CA SER A 143 16.12 28.85 -17.82
C SER A 143 17.59 28.42 -17.82
N ALA A 144 18.38 28.89 -18.77
CA ALA A 144 19.82 28.63 -18.81
C ALA A 144 20.58 29.46 -17.76
N ALA A 145 20.13 30.71 -17.46
CA ALA A 145 20.66 31.54 -16.39
C ALA A 145 20.16 31.02 -15.00
N GLY A 146 18.94 30.54 -14.92
CA GLY A 146 18.36 29.88 -13.71
C GLY A 146 19.06 28.59 -13.33
N ALA A 147 19.61 27.86 -14.30
CA ALA A 147 20.47 26.69 -14.03
C ALA A 147 21.82 27.08 -13.37
N GLN A 148 22.19 28.33 -13.38
CA GLN A 148 23.40 28.85 -12.69
C GLN A 148 23.13 29.46 -11.31
N ILE A 149 21.89 29.52 -10.84
CA ILE A 149 21.54 29.84 -9.43
C ILE A 149 22.09 28.78 -8.46
N TYR A 150 22.36 27.57 -8.94
CA TYR A 150 23.19 26.57 -8.25
C TYR A 150 24.67 26.93 -8.42
N GLY A 151 25.21 27.75 -7.54
CA GLY A 151 26.54 28.36 -7.60
C GLY A 151 27.65 27.37 -7.96
N GLY A 152 28.20 27.52 -9.18
CA GLY A 152 29.33 26.75 -9.71
C GLY A 152 28.88 25.64 -10.64
N ALA A 153 29.04 25.86 -11.97
CA ALA A 153 28.60 24.98 -13.04
C ALA A 153 29.30 23.60 -13.08
N ALA A 154 28.97 22.74 -12.13
CA ALA A 154 29.01 21.32 -12.34
C ALA A 154 27.61 20.89 -12.86
N ARG A 155 27.60 20.32 -14.05
CA ARG A 155 26.36 19.90 -14.72
C ARG A 155 25.68 18.83 -13.87
N LEU A 156 24.56 19.13 -13.22
CA LEU A 156 23.71 18.16 -12.51
C LEU A 156 22.98 17.21 -13.49
N ASN A 157 23.63 16.82 -14.59
CA ASN A 157 23.00 16.06 -15.66
C ASN A 157 22.68 14.63 -15.23
N VAL A 158 23.51 14.01 -14.40
CA VAL A 158 23.34 12.64 -13.94
C VAL A 158 22.38 12.63 -12.76
N LEU A 159 22.51 13.57 -11.82
CA LEU A 159 21.62 13.67 -10.67
C LEU A 159 20.17 13.95 -11.09
N LEU A 160 19.93 14.85 -12.04
CA LEU A 160 18.57 15.10 -12.59
C LEU A 160 18.00 13.96 -13.41
N LYS A 161 18.86 13.07 -13.94
CA LYS A 161 18.41 11.88 -14.68
C LYS A 161 17.87 10.79 -13.75
N TYR A 162 18.44 10.64 -12.56
CA TYR A 162 18.14 9.57 -11.62
C TYR A 162 17.54 10.06 -10.30
N GLY A 163 17.38 11.38 -10.13
CA GLY A 163 16.85 11.99 -8.92
C GLY A 163 15.79 13.06 -9.21
N ARG A 164 15.09 13.48 -8.15
CA ARG A 164 14.09 14.56 -8.15
C ARG A 164 14.48 15.62 -7.16
N ASP A 165 14.33 16.91 -7.53
CA ASP A 165 14.53 18.04 -6.62
C ASP A 165 13.26 18.29 -5.80
N LEU A 166 13.22 17.74 -4.56
CA LEU A 166 12.07 17.89 -3.66
C LEU A 166 11.86 19.37 -3.25
N THR A 167 12.92 20.17 -3.16
CA THR A 167 12.80 21.59 -2.81
C THR A 167 12.10 22.39 -3.90
N LYS A 168 12.38 22.07 -5.17
CA LYS A 168 11.69 22.66 -6.32
C LYS A 168 10.26 22.20 -6.43
N GLU A 169 10.00 20.88 -6.26
CA GLU A 169 8.65 20.32 -6.25
C GLU A 169 7.79 20.96 -5.15
N ALA A 170 8.36 21.16 -3.96
CA ALA A 170 7.68 21.86 -2.86
C ALA A 170 7.38 23.33 -3.16
N ALA A 171 8.29 24.05 -3.85
CA ALA A 171 8.06 25.42 -4.29
C ALA A 171 6.93 25.50 -5.33
N GLU A 172 6.81 24.50 -6.21
CA GLU A 172 5.74 24.36 -7.20
C GLU A 172 4.41 23.85 -6.60
N LYS A 173 4.32 23.64 -5.29
CA LYS A 173 3.18 23.08 -4.55
C LYS A 173 2.76 21.68 -5.04
N LYS A 174 3.73 20.88 -5.47
CA LYS A 174 3.50 19.48 -5.88
C LYS A 174 3.64 18.48 -4.74
N CYS A 175 4.14 18.91 -3.58
CA CYS A 175 4.28 18.08 -2.39
C CYS A 175 3.11 18.30 -1.45
N ASP A 176 2.69 17.22 -0.79
CA ASP A 176 1.64 17.27 0.22
C ASP A 176 2.10 18.00 1.49
N PRO A 177 1.20 18.72 2.18
CA PRO A 177 1.52 19.38 3.43
C PRO A 177 1.77 18.37 4.56
N VAL A 178 2.78 18.61 5.40
CA VAL A 178 3.14 17.74 6.51
C VAL A 178 2.64 18.30 7.83
N PHE A 179 2.02 17.44 8.64
CA PHE A 179 1.40 17.80 9.92
C PHE A 179 1.93 16.91 11.05
N CYS A 180 1.96 17.45 12.27
CA CYS A 180 2.30 16.73 13.51
C CYS A 180 3.70 16.08 13.51
N ARG A 181 4.68 16.69 12.80
CA ARG A 181 6.07 16.20 12.73
C ARG A 181 7.10 17.29 13.01
N GLU A 182 6.70 18.37 13.68
CA GLU A 182 7.54 19.55 13.93
C GLU A 182 8.80 19.19 14.72
N LYS A 183 8.70 18.32 15.72
CA LYS A 183 9.82 17.88 16.57
C LYS A 183 10.86 17.09 15.80
N GLU A 184 10.41 16.17 14.96
CA GLU A 184 11.29 15.36 14.13
C GLU A 184 11.99 16.21 13.08
N ILE A 185 11.27 17.12 12.42
CA ILE A 185 11.81 18.07 11.44
C ILE A 185 12.86 18.97 12.11
N GLU A 186 12.55 19.55 13.26
CA GLU A 186 13.51 20.39 14.01
C GLU A 186 14.78 19.60 14.36
N ARG A 187 14.62 18.34 14.81
CA ARG A 187 15.75 17.47 15.12
C ARG A 187 16.63 17.19 13.91
N ILE A 188 16.04 16.94 12.75
CA ILE A 188 16.78 16.71 11.49
C ILE A 188 17.54 17.95 11.08
N ILE A 189 16.91 19.13 11.14
CA ILE A 189 17.55 20.43 10.83
C ILE A 189 18.73 20.70 11.78
N GLN A 190 18.58 20.39 13.08
CA GLN A 190 19.67 20.49 14.06
C GLN A 190 20.85 19.57 13.69
N ILE A 191 20.58 18.34 13.23
CA ILE A 191 21.62 17.40 12.81
C ILE A 191 22.33 17.91 11.55
N LEU A 192 21.58 18.37 10.54
CA LEU A 192 22.12 18.90 9.29
C LEU A 192 23.00 20.14 9.50
N SER A 193 22.76 20.89 10.58
CA SER A 193 23.55 22.10 10.94
C SER A 193 24.83 21.76 11.71
N ARG A 194 25.12 20.50 12.05
CA ARG A 194 26.33 20.10 12.77
C ARG A 194 27.56 20.09 11.86
N ARG A 195 28.72 20.29 12.47
CA ARG A 195 30.01 20.18 11.76
C ARG A 195 30.39 18.71 11.47
N THR A 196 30.05 17.80 12.37
CA THR A 196 30.33 16.36 12.29
C THR A 196 29.06 15.59 12.61
N LYS A 197 28.91 14.37 12.11
CA LYS A 197 27.69 13.55 12.23
C LYS A 197 26.45 14.32 11.76
N ASN A 198 26.56 14.95 10.61
CA ASN A 198 25.56 15.81 9.99
C ASN A 198 24.64 15.05 9.01
N ASN A 199 24.65 13.71 9.03
CA ASN A 199 23.81 12.88 8.20
C ASN A 199 22.71 12.23 9.08
N PRO A 200 21.46 12.71 9.06
CA PRO A 200 20.36 12.08 9.75
C PRO A 200 19.93 10.79 9.04
N CYS A 201 19.64 9.76 9.82
CA CYS A 201 19.01 8.53 9.34
C CYS A 201 17.64 8.39 10.03
N LEU A 202 16.57 8.49 9.25
CA LEU A 202 15.21 8.32 9.71
C LEU A 202 14.92 6.83 9.86
N ILE A 203 14.62 6.41 11.08
CA ILE A 203 14.35 5.02 11.42
C ILE A 203 12.91 4.89 11.88
N GLY A 204 12.16 3.98 11.31
CA GLY A 204 10.78 3.72 11.66
C GLY A 204 10.17 2.64 10.78
N GLU A 205 9.03 2.10 11.19
CA GLU A 205 8.33 1.08 10.42
C GLU A 205 7.83 1.61 9.07
N ALA A 206 7.48 0.71 8.15
CA ALA A 206 6.91 1.10 6.86
C ALA A 206 5.56 1.81 7.07
N GLY A 207 5.29 2.89 6.33
CA GLY A 207 4.02 3.61 6.42
C GLY A 207 3.91 4.65 7.55
N VAL A 208 4.95 4.87 8.40
CA VAL A 208 4.88 5.90 9.47
C VAL A 208 5.13 7.33 8.96
N GLY A 209 5.41 7.51 7.67
CA GLY A 209 5.59 8.83 7.04
C GLY A 209 7.02 9.36 7.04
N LYS A 210 8.06 8.49 6.93
CA LYS A 210 9.48 8.91 6.85
C LYS A 210 9.74 9.85 5.67
N THR A 211 9.26 9.53 4.48
CA THR A 211 9.40 10.32 3.26
C THR A 211 8.70 11.66 3.38
N ALA A 212 7.48 11.69 3.96
CA ALA A 212 6.72 12.90 4.21
C ALA A 212 7.49 13.90 5.10
N VAL A 213 8.22 13.43 6.13
CA VAL A 213 9.07 14.31 6.97
C VAL A 213 10.13 15.01 6.12
N VAL A 214 10.75 14.34 5.15
CA VAL A 214 11.76 14.94 4.27
C VAL A 214 11.13 15.94 3.31
N GLU A 215 9.94 15.66 2.79
CA GLU A 215 9.14 16.59 1.97
C GLU A 215 8.76 17.84 2.78
N GLY A 216 8.43 17.66 4.07
CA GLY A 216 8.19 18.77 4.99
C GLY A 216 9.41 19.67 5.17
N ILE A 217 10.61 19.09 5.29
CA ILE A 217 11.86 19.87 5.34
C ILE A 217 12.08 20.60 4.02
N ALA A 218 11.85 19.95 2.88
CA ALA A 218 11.97 20.58 1.56
C ALA A 218 11.01 21.77 1.41
N ALA A 219 9.78 21.65 1.92
CA ALA A 219 8.80 22.74 1.94
C ALA A 219 9.23 23.91 2.85
N MET A 220 9.85 23.62 4.00
CA MET A 220 10.40 24.66 4.89
C MET A 220 11.61 25.37 4.26
N LEU A 221 12.49 24.63 3.57
CA LEU A 221 13.60 25.19 2.80
C LEU A 221 13.10 26.11 1.68
N ALA A 222 12.11 25.67 0.91
CA ALA A 222 11.51 26.45 -0.17
C ALA A 222 10.88 27.78 0.33
N LYS A 223 10.28 27.76 1.54
CA LYS A 223 9.70 28.95 2.19
C LYS A 223 10.75 29.82 2.90
N GLY A 224 11.99 29.34 3.04
CA GLY A 224 13.04 30.06 3.78
C GLY A 224 12.88 30.03 5.31
N ASN A 225 11.98 29.24 5.87
CA ASN A 225 11.71 29.13 7.32
C ASN A 225 12.66 28.16 8.02
N VAL A 226 13.97 28.32 7.77
CA VAL A 226 15.02 27.44 8.29
C VAL A 226 16.20 28.28 8.74
N PRO A 227 17.06 27.78 9.66
CA PRO A 227 18.28 28.44 10.06
C PRO A 227 19.20 28.78 8.86
N GLU A 228 19.99 29.88 8.99
CA GLU A 228 20.86 30.36 7.92
C GLU A 228 21.83 29.29 7.38
N ALA A 229 22.29 28.39 8.25
CA ALA A 229 23.23 27.30 7.90
C ALA A 229 22.69 26.34 6.81
N VAL A 230 21.38 26.20 6.69
CA VAL A 230 20.72 25.27 5.72
C VAL A 230 19.84 26.00 4.70
N ARG A 231 19.70 27.33 4.80
CA ARG A 231 18.80 28.16 3.97
C ARG A 231 19.01 28.03 2.46
N HIS A 232 20.26 27.82 2.04
CA HIS A 232 20.64 27.73 0.63
C HIS A 232 20.77 26.28 0.13
N LYS A 233 20.31 25.33 0.94
CA LYS A 233 20.38 23.91 0.60
C LYS A 233 19.16 23.46 -0.21
N HIS A 234 19.37 22.46 -1.08
CA HIS A 234 18.36 21.79 -1.87
C HIS A 234 18.39 20.30 -1.58
N ILE A 235 17.24 19.69 -1.46
CA ILE A 235 17.11 18.26 -1.21
C ILE A 235 16.80 17.54 -2.51
N PHE A 236 17.68 16.63 -2.91
CA PHE A 236 17.48 15.75 -4.06
C PHE A 236 17.19 14.32 -3.60
N SER A 237 16.05 13.80 -3.99
CA SER A 237 15.71 12.39 -3.78
C SER A 237 16.32 11.53 -4.87
N LEU A 238 17.14 10.54 -4.49
CA LEU A 238 17.80 9.63 -5.41
C LEU A 238 16.99 8.33 -5.55
N SER A 239 16.64 7.97 -6.78
CA SER A 239 15.96 6.70 -7.09
C SER A 239 16.98 5.63 -7.47
N LEU A 240 17.23 4.70 -6.56
CA LEU A 240 18.15 3.57 -6.81
C LEU A 240 17.61 2.59 -7.85
N THR A 241 16.29 2.39 -7.88
CA THR A 241 15.62 1.58 -8.89
C THR A 241 15.81 2.13 -10.30
N SER A 242 15.75 3.45 -10.46
CA SER A 242 16.02 4.11 -11.75
C SER A 242 17.48 3.98 -12.18
N MET A 243 18.41 3.90 -11.23
CA MET A 243 19.84 3.68 -11.53
C MET A 243 20.14 2.24 -11.94
N LEU A 244 19.43 1.27 -11.36
CA LEU A 244 19.56 -0.16 -11.72
C LEU A 244 18.90 -0.46 -13.07
N ALA A 245 17.84 0.27 -13.43
CA ALA A 245 17.15 0.09 -14.70
C ALA A 245 18.11 0.32 -15.88
N GLY A 246 18.25 -0.69 -16.75
CA GLY A 246 19.13 -0.66 -17.93
C GLY A 246 20.63 -0.74 -17.64
N ALA A 247 21.06 -1.07 -16.40
CA ALA A 247 22.44 -1.48 -16.13
C ALA A 247 22.59 -2.96 -16.51
N LYS A 248 23.42 -3.27 -17.50
CA LYS A 248 23.67 -4.64 -17.94
C LYS A 248 24.76 -5.32 -17.08
N TYR A 249 25.66 -4.53 -16.54
CA TYR A 249 26.80 -5.01 -15.73
C TYR A 249 26.87 -4.26 -14.41
N ARG A 250 27.45 -4.90 -13.41
CA ARG A 250 27.69 -4.34 -12.07
C ARG A 250 28.46 -3.00 -12.14
N GLY A 251 29.45 -2.90 -13.00
CA GLY A 251 30.26 -1.68 -13.18
C GLY A 251 29.46 -0.47 -13.65
N ASP A 252 28.40 -0.68 -14.45
CA ASP A 252 27.56 0.41 -14.96
C ASP A 252 26.82 1.14 -13.80
N PHE A 253 26.34 0.38 -12.82
CA PHE A 253 25.64 0.92 -11.65
C PHE A 253 26.62 1.64 -10.72
N GLU A 254 27.78 1.04 -10.43
CA GLU A 254 28.83 1.63 -9.60
C GLU A 254 29.32 2.96 -10.20
N GLU A 255 29.49 3.02 -11.52
CA GLU A 255 29.90 4.23 -12.24
C GLU A 255 28.82 5.32 -12.17
N ARG A 256 27.52 4.97 -12.33
CA ARG A 256 26.40 5.92 -12.22
C ARG A 256 26.29 6.52 -10.83
N ILE A 257 26.38 5.68 -9.77
CA ILE A 257 26.39 6.18 -8.39
C ILE A 257 27.57 7.10 -8.17
N LYS A 258 28.77 6.70 -8.58
CA LYS A 258 29.98 7.49 -8.41
C LYS A 258 29.85 8.85 -9.09
N GLN A 259 29.36 8.89 -10.33
CA GLN A 259 29.14 10.15 -11.06
C GLN A 259 28.12 11.05 -10.34
N CYS A 260 27.03 10.49 -9.80
CA CYS A 260 26.05 11.25 -9.01
C CYS A 260 26.66 11.82 -7.73
N LEU A 261 27.45 11.02 -7.02
CA LEU A 261 28.07 11.45 -5.76
C LEU A 261 29.15 12.51 -5.99
N ASP A 262 29.89 12.40 -7.09
CA ASP A 262 30.89 13.41 -7.49
C ASP A 262 30.19 14.73 -7.87
N GLU A 263 29.04 14.69 -8.58
CA GLU A 263 28.22 15.89 -8.84
C GLU A 263 27.70 16.54 -7.56
N VAL A 264 27.32 15.74 -6.54
CA VAL A 264 26.86 16.26 -5.24
C VAL A 264 28.02 16.83 -4.42
N ALA A 265 29.19 16.18 -4.43
CA ALA A 265 30.39 16.65 -3.71
C ALA A 265 30.89 17.99 -4.25
N ASP A 266 30.81 18.18 -5.57
CA ASP A 266 31.15 19.45 -6.22
C ASP A 266 30.17 20.59 -5.88
N ASN A 267 28.92 20.23 -5.46
CA ASN A 267 27.86 21.18 -5.12
C ASN A 267 27.45 21.07 -3.64
N ARG A 268 28.18 21.76 -2.77
CA ARG A 268 27.95 21.74 -1.30
C ARG A 268 26.56 22.19 -0.85
N ASN A 269 25.74 22.73 -1.73
CA ASN A 269 24.37 23.17 -1.42
C ASN A 269 23.33 22.06 -1.61
N ILE A 270 23.75 20.84 -2.00
CA ILE A 270 22.87 19.69 -2.20
C ILE A 270 22.90 18.81 -0.96
N ILE A 271 21.72 18.41 -0.51
CA ILE A 271 21.47 17.35 0.45
C ILE A 271 20.85 16.19 -0.32
N LEU A 272 21.46 15.03 -0.27
CA LEU A 272 20.96 13.83 -0.94
C LEU A 272 19.99 13.09 -0.03
N PHE A 273 18.76 12.85 -0.48
CA PHE A 273 17.83 11.98 0.21
C PHE A 273 17.84 10.58 -0.43
N ILE A 274 18.05 9.57 0.38
CA ILE A 274 18.07 8.18 -0.04
C ILE A 274 17.03 7.43 0.78
N ASP A 275 15.92 7.08 0.12
CA ASP A 275 14.96 6.17 0.71
C ASP A 275 15.47 4.73 0.62
N GLU A 276 15.09 3.89 1.57
CA GLU A 276 15.59 2.52 1.68
C GLU A 276 17.14 2.46 1.68
N LEU A 277 17.79 3.27 2.52
CA LEU A 277 19.26 3.36 2.62
C LEU A 277 19.95 1.98 2.74
N HIS A 278 19.29 1.00 3.32
CA HIS A 278 19.78 -0.36 3.46
C HIS A 278 20.05 -1.04 2.12
N THR A 279 19.38 -0.65 1.03
CA THR A 279 19.58 -1.23 -0.31
C THR A 279 20.97 -0.92 -0.87
N ILE A 280 21.56 0.21 -0.48
CA ILE A 280 22.92 0.58 -0.87
C ILE A 280 23.95 -0.23 -0.06
N VAL A 281 23.65 -0.50 1.22
CA VAL A 281 24.57 -1.09 2.18
C VAL A 281 24.47 -2.62 2.20
N GLY A 282 23.28 -3.17 1.94
CA GLY A 282 22.96 -4.58 2.11
C GLY A 282 23.04 -5.43 0.84
N ALA A 283 23.23 -4.83 -0.31
CA ALA A 283 23.25 -5.54 -1.59
C ALA A 283 24.43 -6.54 -1.75
N GLY A 284 25.37 -6.59 -0.79
CA GLY A 284 26.58 -7.43 -0.84
C GLY A 284 26.48 -8.82 -0.23
N ALA A 285 25.34 -9.24 0.36
CA ALA A 285 25.25 -10.51 1.09
C ALA A 285 24.96 -11.75 0.21
N ALA A 286 24.57 -11.59 -1.05
CA ALA A 286 24.44 -12.68 -2.02
C ALA A 286 25.65 -12.67 -2.96
N GLU A 287 26.16 -13.84 -3.35
CA GLU A 287 27.25 -13.96 -4.33
C GLU A 287 26.88 -13.19 -5.61
N GLY A 288 27.55 -12.03 -5.84
CA GLY A 288 27.29 -11.14 -6.98
C GLY A 288 26.54 -9.83 -6.66
N ALA A 289 26.16 -9.57 -5.41
CA ALA A 289 25.44 -8.35 -5.03
C ALA A 289 26.38 -7.12 -4.93
N ILE A 290 25.80 -5.96 -5.20
CA ILE A 290 26.49 -4.67 -5.36
C ILE A 290 26.78 -4.06 -3.99
N ASP A 291 28.05 -3.83 -3.65
CA ASP A 291 28.44 -3.12 -2.43
C ASP A 291 28.72 -1.63 -2.73
N ALA A 292 27.67 -0.86 -2.93
CA ALA A 292 27.77 0.58 -3.15
C ALA A 292 28.19 1.33 -1.87
N ALA A 293 28.15 0.68 -0.70
CA ALA A 293 28.63 1.27 0.55
C ALA A 293 30.10 1.65 0.47
N ASN A 294 30.92 0.86 -0.24
CA ASN A 294 32.36 1.15 -0.39
C ASN A 294 32.63 2.44 -1.20
N ILE A 295 31.70 2.88 -2.04
CA ILE A 295 31.77 4.15 -2.77
C ILE A 295 31.38 5.33 -1.88
N LEU A 296 30.36 5.14 -1.02
CA LEU A 296 29.87 6.15 -0.11
C LEU A 296 30.82 6.44 1.07
N LYS A 297 31.41 5.40 1.66
CA LYS A 297 32.25 5.49 2.86
C LYS A 297 33.36 6.55 2.78
N PRO A 298 34.17 6.63 1.70
CA PRO A 298 35.24 7.62 1.60
C PRO A 298 34.74 9.07 1.57
N GLN A 299 33.66 9.34 0.83
CA GLN A 299 33.12 10.67 0.68
C GLN A 299 32.38 11.15 1.96
N LEU A 300 31.66 10.24 2.65
CA LEU A 300 31.10 10.50 3.98
C LEU A 300 32.20 10.74 5.03
N ALA A 301 33.34 10.02 4.90
CA ALA A 301 34.46 10.18 5.81
C ALA A 301 35.10 11.58 5.70
N ARG A 302 35.19 12.12 4.50
CA ARG A 302 35.73 13.46 4.23
C ARG A 302 34.76 14.60 4.59
N GLY A 303 33.47 14.28 4.81
CA GLY A 303 32.43 15.28 5.07
C GLY A 303 32.05 16.11 3.83
N GLU A 304 32.30 15.57 2.65
CA GLU A 304 32.03 16.20 1.35
C GLU A 304 30.56 16.07 0.97
N LEU A 305 29.85 15.05 1.54
CA LEU A 305 28.45 14.76 1.31
C LEU A 305 27.59 15.01 2.54
N GLN A 306 26.36 15.51 2.32
CA GLN A 306 25.28 15.51 3.29
C GLN A 306 24.15 14.60 2.78
N ILE A 307 23.80 13.60 3.59
CA ILE A 307 22.82 12.58 3.23
C ILE A 307 21.75 12.51 4.31
N ILE A 308 20.47 12.48 3.90
CA ILE A 308 19.34 12.06 4.72
C ILE A 308 18.99 10.64 4.28
N GLY A 309 19.13 9.67 5.16
CA GLY A 309 18.74 8.29 4.89
C GLY A 309 17.38 7.96 5.53
N ALA A 310 16.60 7.07 4.91
CA ALA A 310 15.42 6.48 5.53
C ALA A 310 15.51 4.95 5.46
N THR A 311 15.12 4.26 6.54
CA THR A 311 15.12 2.79 6.61
C THR A 311 14.22 2.29 7.75
N THR A 312 14.00 0.99 7.84
CA THR A 312 13.29 0.38 8.98
C THR A 312 14.23 0.13 10.16
N ILE A 313 13.66 -0.13 11.35
CA ILE A 313 14.44 -0.43 12.58
C ILE A 313 15.24 -1.71 12.39
N SER A 314 14.64 -2.75 11.82
CA SER A 314 15.27 -4.06 11.58
C SER A 314 16.43 -3.97 10.59
N GLU A 315 16.24 -3.23 9.50
CA GLU A 315 17.25 -3.04 8.45
C GLU A 315 18.42 -2.15 8.93
N TYR A 316 18.11 -1.10 9.72
CA TYR A 316 19.14 -0.28 10.33
C TYR A 316 20.11 -1.13 11.19
N ARG A 317 19.55 -1.98 12.09
CA ARG A 317 20.33 -2.88 12.94
C ARG A 317 21.11 -3.91 12.14
N ARG A 318 20.52 -4.44 11.07
CA ARG A 318 21.13 -5.51 10.26
C ARG A 318 22.27 -5.00 9.39
N TYR A 319 22.17 -3.79 8.81
CA TYR A 319 23.07 -3.31 7.77
C TYR A 319 23.91 -2.10 8.16
N ILE A 320 23.36 -1.13 8.92
CA ILE A 320 24.07 0.12 9.22
C ILE A 320 24.78 0.06 10.57
N GLU A 321 24.13 -0.44 11.61
CA GLU A 321 24.71 -0.55 12.96
C GLU A 321 25.89 -1.52 13.03
N LYS A 322 25.89 -2.56 12.19
CA LYS A 322 27.03 -3.50 12.09
C LYS A 322 28.25 -2.91 11.40
N ASP A 323 28.10 -1.86 10.63
CA ASP A 323 29.19 -1.19 9.93
C ASP A 323 29.67 0.04 10.72
N SER A 324 30.76 -0.10 11.44
CA SER A 324 31.29 0.95 12.32
C SER A 324 31.66 2.24 11.60
N ALA A 325 31.93 2.22 10.30
CA ALA A 325 32.21 3.41 9.50
C ALA A 325 30.94 4.22 9.21
N LEU A 326 29.81 3.55 8.94
CA LEU A 326 28.52 4.18 8.70
C LEU A 326 27.87 4.63 10.00
N GLU A 327 27.86 3.79 11.05
CA GLU A 327 27.31 4.11 12.37
C GLU A 327 27.89 5.43 12.94
N ARG A 328 29.19 5.66 12.77
CA ARG A 328 29.83 6.90 13.23
C ARG A 328 29.45 8.13 12.43
N ARG A 329 28.84 7.98 11.26
CA ARG A 329 28.52 9.08 10.34
C ARG A 329 27.04 9.40 10.31
N PHE A 330 26.17 8.42 10.49
CA PHE A 330 24.74 8.61 10.57
C PHE A 330 24.25 8.85 12.01
N GLN A 331 23.35 9.80 12.16
CA GLN A 331 22.66 10.08 13.43
C GLN A 331 21.22 9.59 13.34
N GLN A 332 20.85 8.68 14.22
CA GLN A 332 19.50 8.13 14.28
C GLN A 332 18.45 9.19 14.64
N VAL A 333 17.35 9.18 13.92
CA VAL A 333 16.11 9.92 14.22
C VAL A 333 14.95 8.94 14.15
N LEU A 334 14.39 8.60 15.30
CA LEU A 334 13.28 7.66 15.38
C LEU A 334 11.97 8.35 15.00
N ILE A 335 11.33 7.88 13.95
CA ILE A 335 10.00 8.27 13.51
C ILE A 335 9.03 7.23 14.03
N LYS A 336 8.25 7.60 15.06
CA LYS A 336 7.25 6.73 15.68
C LYS A 336 5.94 6.76 14.90
N GLU A 337 5.15 5.71 15.04
CA GLU A 337 3.75 5.72 14.63
C GLU A 337 3.01 6.85 15.36
N PRO A 338 2.25 7.70 14.66
CA PRO A 338 1.45 8.74 15.31
C PRO A 338 0.33 8.12 16.14
N SER A 339 -0.07 8.81 17.20
CA SER A 339 -1.28 8.46 17.94
C SER A 339 -2.53 8.59 17.06
N GLU A 340 -3.63 7.94 17.46
CA GLU A 340 -4.90 8.03 16.74
C GLU A 340 -5.36 9.49 16.55
N GLU A 341 -5.20 10.32 17.58
CA GLU A 341 -5.54 11.74 17.51
C GLU A 341 -4.64 12.53 16.53
N GLU A 342 -3.34 12.23 16.52
CA GLU A 342 -2.40 12.82 15.57
C GLU A 342 -2.69 12.34 14.14
N ALA A 343 -3.02 11.07 13.95
CA ALA A 343 -3.39 10.52 12.66
C ALA A 343 -4.64 11.18 12.09
N VAL A 344 -5.67 11.41 12.91
CA VAL A 344 -6.87 12.17 12.50
C VAL A 344 -6.50 13.59 12.05
N LYS A 345 -5.59 14.28 12.75
CA LYS A 345 -5.13 15.62 12.36
C LYS A 345 -4.34 15.60 11.04
N ILE A 346 -3.45 14.63 10.86
CA ILE A 346 -2.67 14.44 9.63
C ILE A 346 -3.62 14.24 8.45
N ILE A 347 -4.55 13.31 8.57
CA ILE A 347 -5.49 12.98 7.50
C ILE A 347 -6.45 14.15 7.22
N SER A 348 -6.94 14.84 8.25
CA SER A 348 -7.77 16.03 8.07
C SER A 348 -7.02 17.14 7.32
N GLY A 349 -5.71 17.26 7.51
CA GLY A 349 -4.86 18.18 6.78
C GLY A 349 -4.67 17.79 5.31
N LEU A 350 -4.59 16.48 5.01
CA LEU A 350 -4.43 15.92 3.67
C LEU A 350 -5.77 15.79 2.92
N LYS A 351 -6.90 15.84 3.63
CA LYS A 351 -8.26 15.64 3.12
C LYS A 351 -8.52 16.36 1.81
N ARG A 352 -8.16 17.65 1.72
CA ARG A 352 -8.39 18.46 0.52
C ARG A 352 -7.67 17.93 -0.72
N CYS A 353 -6.48 17.40 -0.58
CA CYS A 353 -5.72 16.83 -1.71
C CYS A 353 -6.45 15.63 -2.31
N TYR A 354 -7.02 14.76 -1.45
CA TYR A 354 -7.80 13.60 -1.89
C TYR A 354 -9.19 14.00 -2.42
N GLU A 355 -9.84 15.00 -1.80
CA GLU A 355 -11.12 15.54 -2.28
C GLU A 355 -10.99 16.12 -3.69
N ASP A 356 -9.92 16.87 -3.95
CA ASP A 356 -9.68 17.47 -5.25
C ASP A 356 -9.31 16.42 -6.31
N PHE A 357 -8.54 15.38 -5.92
CA PHE A 357 -8.16 14.30 -6.84
C PHE A 357 -9.34 13.43 -7.26
N HIS A 358 -10.18 13.05 -6.29
CA HIS A 358 -11.32 12.15 -6.54
C HIS A 358 -12.61 12.89 -6.91
N ASN A 359 -12.64 14.22 -6.86
CA ASN A 359 -13.86 15.03 -6.97
C ASN A 359 -14.93 14.57 -5.98
N ALA A 360 -14.56 14.30 -4.73
CA ALA A 360 -15.40 13.77 -3.67
C ALA A 360 -15.38 14.70 -2.46
N GLU A 361 -16.36 14.59 -1.57
CA GLU A 361 -16.40 15.25 -0.27
C GLU A 361 -16.22 14.18 0.81
N ILE A 362 -15.12 14.26 1.57
CA ILE A 362 -14.81 13.32 2.65
C ILE A 362 -15.34 13.90 3.97
N THR A 363 -16.19 13.17 4.67
CA THR A 363 -16.72 13.65 5.95
C THR A 363 -15.69 13.48 7.08
N ASP A 364 -15.78 14.29 8.13
CA ASP A 364 -14.90 14.14 9.31
C ASP A 364 -15.19 12.84 10.07
N GLU A 365 -16.41 12.31 9.94
CA GLU A 365 -16.77 10.99 10.45
C GLU A 365 -16.06 9.87 9.68
N ALA A 366 -15.90 10.01 8.36
CA ALA A 366 -15.14 9.06 7.55
C ALA A 366 -13.65 9.06 7.93
N VAL A 367 -13.06 10.23 8.19
CA VAL A 367 -11.66 10.33 8.64
C VAL A 367 -11.46 9.61 9.98
N LYS A 368 -12.35 9.87 10.97
CA LYS A 368 -12.29 9.15 12.25
C LYS A 368 -12.48 7.66 12.08
N ALA A 369 -13.48 7.25 11.27
CA ALA A 369 -13.74 5.85 10.99
C ALA A 369 -12.55 5.16 10.29
N ALA A 370 -11.86 5.83 9.38
CA ALA A 370 -10.68 5.28 8.72
C ALA A 370 -9.55 5.00 9.72
N VAL A 371 -9.32 5.90 10.68
CA VAL A 371 -8.34 5.67 11.75
C VAL A 371 -8.79 4.54 12.67
N ASP A 372 -9.99 4.62 13.26
CA ASP A 372 -10.50 3.65 14.21
C ASP A 372 -10.56 2.23 13.63
N LEU A 373 -11.11 2.10 12.40
CA LEU A 373 -11.24 0.81 11.75
C LEU A 373 -9.88 0.26 11.28
N SER A 374 -8.97 1.11 10.81
CA SER A 374 -7.62 0.65 10.44
C SER A 374 -6.81 0.15 11.65
N VAL A 375 -6.91 0.83 12.80
CA VAL A 375 -6.25 0.39 14.03
C VAL A 375 -6.81 -0.95 14.50
N ARG A 376 -8.14 -1.09 14.46
CA ARG A 376 -8.84 -2.28 14.93
C ARG A 376 -8.67 -3.49 14.01
N TYR A 377 -8.71 -3.28 12.69
CA TYR A 377 -8.83 -4.36 11.70
C TYR A 377 -7.59 -4.58 10.83
N GLN A 378 -6.60 -3.65 10.87
CA GLN A 378 -5.33 -3.77 10.15
C GLN A 378 -4.12 -3.60 11.12
N PRO A 379 -3.92 -4.53 12.05
CA PRO A 379 -2.85 -4.42 13.06
C PRO A 379 -1.43 -4.56 12.47
N GLU A 380 -1.29 -5.10 11.26
CA GLU A 380 0.01 -5.33 10.61
C GLU A 380 0.59 -4.11 9.92
N ARG A 381 -0.22 -3.07 9.69
CA ARG A 381 0.18 -1.84 9.03
C ARG A 381 0.16 -0.69 10.03
N PHE A 382 0.92 0.35 9.76
CA PHE A 382 1.11 1.49 10.65
C PHE A 382 0.36 2.73 10.17
N LEU A 383 -0.06 3.56 11.12
CA LEU A 383 -0.61 4.89 10.86
C LEU A 383 0.52 5.84 10.39
N PRO A 384 0.22 6.83 9.54
CA PRO A 384 -1.09 7.17 8.98
C PRO A 384 -1.44 6.41 7.69
N ASP A 385 -0.48 5.71 7.08
CA ASP A 385 -0.56 5.09 5.75
C ASP A 385 -1.80 4.19 5.58
N LYS A 386 -2.02 3.27 6.55
CA LYS A 386 -3.17 2.35 6.49
C LYS A 386 -4.53 3.06 6.47
N ALA A 387 -4.66 4.21 7.13
CA ALA A 387 -5.91 4.96 7.16
C ALA A 387 -6.07 5.86 5.92
N ILE A 388 -4.96 6.36 5.38
CA ILE A 388 -4.92 7.10 4.10
C ILE A 388 -5.37 6.19 2.96
N ASP A 389 -4.83 4.97 2.87
CA ASP A 389 -5.22 3.98 1.86
C ASP A 389 -6.72 3.67 1.89
N LEU A 390 -7.31 3.54 3.09
CA LEU A 390 -8.75 3.32 3.22
C LEU A 390 -9.58 4.48 2.68
N ILE A 391 -9.13 5.71 2.88
CA ILE A 391 -9.80 6.91 2.38
C ILE A 391 -9.69 6.99 0.87
N ASP A 392 -8.49 6.75 0.33
CA ASP A 392 -8.22 6.77 -1.11
C ASP A 392 -9.06 5.72 -1.84
N GLU A 393 -9.09 4.48 -1.33
CA GLU A 393 -9.90 3.41 -1.90
C GLU A 393 -11.40 3.68 -1.76
N ALA A 394 -11.88 4.22 -0.62
CA ALA A 394 -13.27 4.55 -0.42
C ALA A 394 -13.74 5.66 -1.36
N ALA A 395 -12.94 6.71 -1.54
CA ALA A 395 -13.23 7.79 -2.46
C ALA A 395 -13.28 7.30 -3.93
N SER A 396 -12.33 6.45 -4.31
CA SER A 396 -12.31 5.81 -5.63
C SER A 396 -13.56 4.96 -5.88
N ARG A 397 -13.94 4.08 -4.92
CA ARG A 397 -15.13 3.23 -5.02
C ARG A 397 -16.43 4.04 -5.07
N ALA A 398 -16.54 5.07 -4.23
CA ALA A 398 -17.70 5.96 -4.22
C ALA A 398 -17.88 6.64 -5.57
N ARG A 399 -16.81 7.11 -6.18
CA ARG A 399 -16.82 7.69 -7.54
C ARG A 399 -17.23 6.66 -8.58
N MET A 400 -16.70 5.45 -8.54
CA MET A 400 -17.08 4.37 -9.46
C MET A 400 -18.57 4.01 -9.34
N LYS A 401 -19.09 3.88 -8.11
CA LYS A 401 -20.51 3.62 -7.86
C LYS A 401 -21.40 4.74 -8.41
N ALA A 402 -21.03 6.00 -8.22
CA ALA A 402 -21.76 7.16 -8.75
C ALA A 402 -21.77 7.18 -10.29
N SER A 403 -20.66 6.79 -10.93
CA SER A 403 -20.56 6.69 -12.39
C SER A 403 -21.33 5.50 -12.97
N ALA A 404 -21.58 4.45 -12.19
CA ALA A 404 -22.27 3.23 -12.61
C ALA A 404 -23.79 3.23 -12.34
N THR A 405 -24.36 4.33 -11.81
CA THR A 405 -25.78 4.36 -11.43
C THR A 405 -26.70 4.35 -12.68
N PRO A 406 -27.82 3.59 -12.66
CA PRO A 406 -28.76 3.51 -13.79
C PRO A 406 -29.35 4.84 -14.26
N GLN A 407 -29.28 5.89 -13.44
CA GLN A 407 -29.72 7.24 -13.80
C GLN A 407 -28.92 7.85 -14.96
N THR A 408 -27.62 7.55 -15.08
CA THR A 408 -26.82 7.97 -16.23
C THR A 408 -27.20 7.21 -17.50
N LEU A 409 -27.57 5.94 -17.38
CA LEU A 409 -28.06 5.14 -18.53
C LEU A 409 -29.45 5.58 -18.99
N SER A 410 -30.36 5.91 -18.04
CA SER A 410 -31.68 6.46 -18.37
C SER A 410 -31.60 7.87 -18.95
N GLN A 411 -30.74 8.74 -18.41
CA GLN A 411 -30.48 10.07 -18.96
C GLN A 411 -29.78 10.02 -20.33
N LEU A 412 -28.90 9.06 -20.56
CA LEU A 412 -28.30 8.78 -21.89
C LEU A 412 -29.35 8.24 -22.86
N ALA A 413 -30.23 7.35 -22.40
CA ALA A 413 -31.32 6.82 -23.21
C ALA A 413 -32.36 7.91 -23.55
N ASP A 414 -32.69 8.77 -22.60
CA ASP A 414 -33.59 9.90 -22.83
C ASP A 414 -32.96 10.99 -23.70
N SER A 415 -31.67 11.23 -23.59
CA SER A 415 -30.87 12.11 -24.46
C SER A 415 -30.79 11.59 -25.89
N LEU A 416 -30.55 10.27 -26.02
CA LEU A 416 -30.57 9.60 -27.33
C LEU A 416 -31.97 9.62 -27.96
N LYS A 417 -33.00 9.39 -27.18
CA LYS A 417 -34.38 9.48 -27.64
C LYS A 417 -34.72 10.89 -28.12
N TYR A 418 -34.38 11.92 -27.35
CA TYR A 418 -34.54 13.34 -27.72
C TYR A 418 -33.76 13.72 -28.96
N MET A 419 -32.50 13.21 -29.13
CA MET A 419 -31.73 13.43 -30.35
C MET A 419 -32.34 12.74 -31.56
N LEU A 420 -32.87 11.53 -31.42
CA LEU A 420 -33.55 10.80 -32.50
C LEU A 420 -34.87 11.48 -32.91
N GLU A 421 -35.65 12.00 -31.96
CA GLU A 421 -36.84 12.77 -32.21
C GLU A 421 -36.52 14.08 -32.94
N LYS A 422 -35.49 14.81 -32.51
CA LYS A 422 -35.01 16.04 -33.14
C LYS A 422 -34.44 15.79 -34.55
N GLN A 423 -33.74 14.68 -34.78
CA GLN A 423 -33.31 14.28 -36.13
C GLN A 423 -34.50 13.93 -37.04
N SER A 424 -35.55 13.32 -36.46
CA SER A 424 -36.76 13.02 -37.25
C SER A 424 -37.54 14.28 -37.61
N GLU A 425 -37.56 15.29 -36.71
CA GLU A 425 -38.16 16.62 -36.98
C GLU A 425 -37.32 17.44 -37.98
N GLN A 426 -35.99 17.40 -37.87
CA GLN A 426 -35.12 18.05 -38.86
C GLN A 426 -35.20 17.39 -40.24
N ARG A 427 -35.37 16.08 -40.35
CA ARG A 427 -35.64 15.41 -41.62
C ARG A 427 -36.97 15.85 -42.25
N LYS A 428 -38.01 16.07 -41.43
CA LYS A 428 -39.31 16.61 -41.87
C LYS A 428 -39.23 18.09 -42.31
N LEU A 429 -38.29 18.89 -41.77
CA LEU A 429 -38.04 20.28 -42.10
C LEU A 429 -37.11 20.48 -43.33
N ILE A 430 -36.23 19.52 -43.62
CA ILE A 430 -35.33 19.56 -44.78
C ILE A 430 -36.09 19.31 -46.08
N ASP A 431 -37.23 18.63 -46.07
CA ASP A 431 -38.07 18.42 -47.25
C ASP A 431 -38.91 19.67 -47.65
N THR A 432 -38.82 20.77 -46.91
CA THR A 432 -39.67 21.97 -47.14
C THR A 432 -38.94 23.32 -47.20
N ALA A 433 -37.62 23.43 -47.22
CA ALA A 433 -36.97 24.75 -47.22
C ALA A 433 -35.72 24.82 -48.14
N SER A 434 -35.75 25.83 -49.00
CA SER A 434 -34.76 26.37 -49.92
C SER A 434 -33.51 26.95 -49.24
N PRO A 435 -32.32 27.02 -49.88
CA PRO A 435 -31.04 27.25 -49.28
C PRO A 435 -30.67 28.71 -49.07
N ARG A 436 -30.49 29.16 -47.83
CA ARG A 436 -29.65 30.30 -47.44
C ARG A 436 -29.86 30.63 -45.96
N ASP A 437 -28.96 30.15 -45.06
CA ASP A 437 -28.33 31.01 -44.07
C ASP A 437 -27.27 30.27 -43.27
N LYS A 438 -26.02 30.72 -43.40
CA LYS A 438 -24.92 30.30 -42.56
C LYS A 438 -25.11 30.90 -41.18
N ARG A 439 -25.67 30.15 -40.23
CA ARG A 439 -25.60 30.45 -38.84
C ARG A 439 -24.59 29.53 -38.20
N LYS A 440 -23.60 30.18 -37.58
CA LYS A 440 -22.62 29.55 -36.68
C LYS A 440 -23.38 28.74 -35.61
N ASP A 441 -23.28 27.43 -35.68
CA ASP A 441 -23.78 26.56 -34.60
C ASP A 441 -23.00 26.89 -33.33
N ARG A 442 -23.64 27.61 -32.41
CA ARG A 442 -23.25 27.64 -31.01
C ARG A 442 -23.66 26.31 -30.45
N LEU A 443 -22.68 25.50 -30.00
CA LEU A 443 -22.88 24.34 -29.15
C LEU A 443 -23.79 24.74 -27.96
N PRO A 444 -24.80 23.93 -27.63
CA PRO A 444 -25.72 24.25 -26.57
C PRO A 444 -25.01 24.44 -25.24
N SER A 445 -25.37 25.44 -24.46
CA SER A 445 -24.74 25.87 -23.20
C SER A 445 -24.80 24.84 -22.06
N TRP A 446 -25.40 23.68 -22.25
CA TRP A 446 -25.42 22.58 -21.29
C TRP A 446 -24.17 21.69 -21.37
N TYR A 447 -23.28 21.90 -22.37
CA TYR A 447 -21.98 21.25 -22.48
C TYR A 447 -20.90 21.93 -21.61
N SER A 448 -21.21 23.06 -21.00
CA SER A 448 -20.36 23.75 -20.06
C SER A 448 -21.02 23.70 -18.68
N SER A 449 -20.35 22.96 -17.76
CA SER A 449 -20.66 22.87 -16.33
C SER A 449 -21.96 22.12 -15.97
N SER A 450 -21.98 20.79 -16.09
CA SER A 450 -22.48 20.01 -14.98
C SER A 450 -21.40 20.13 -13.89
N GLU A 451 -21.65 20.94 -12.87
CA GLU A 451 -21.07 20.69 -11.55
C GLU A 451 -21.50 19.26 -11.19
N GLU A 452 -20.63 18.28 -11.47
CA GLU A 452 -20.84 16.92 -11.00
C GLU A 452 -20.93 17.02 -9.48
N ALA A 453 -22.10 16.73 -8.94
CA ALA A 453 -22.31 16.76 -7.49
C ALA A 453 -21.22 15.91 -6.85
N LYS A 454 -20.38 16.53 -6.02
CA LYS A 454 -19.30 15.85 -5.33
C LYS A 454 -19.87 14.65 -4.57
N VAL A 455 -19.32 13.49 -4.80
CA VAL A 455 -19.76 12.26 -4.14
C VAL A 455 -19.31 12.31 -2.69
N LYS A 456 -20.23 12.06 -1.75
CA LYS A 456 -19.91 12.02 -0.32
C LYS A 456 -19.29 10.67 0.04
N VAL A 457 -18.19 10.73 0.77
CA VAL A 457 -17.54 9.58 1.41
C VAL A 457 -17.80 9.69 2.91
N ASP A 458 -18.53 8.74 3.42
CA ASP A 458 -18.95 8.65 4.82
C ASP A 458 -18.38 7.39 5.51
N ARG A 459 -18.78 7.18 6.77
CA ARG A 459 -18.35 6.03 7.57
C ARG A 459 -18.67 4.69 6.91
N GLU A 460 -19.81 4.59 6.23
CA GLU A 460 -20.27 3.33 5.62
C GLU A 460 -19.36 2.93 4.44
N ASN A 461 -18.94 3.91 3.63
CA ASN A 461 -18.00 3.67 2.54
C ASN A 461 -16.66 3.14 3.05
N ILE A 462 -16.14 3.68 4.15
CA ILE A 462 -14.91 3.18 4.79
C ILE A 462 -15.13 1.74 5.31
N ALA A 463 -16.26 1.47 5.97
CA ALA A 463 -16.57 0.14 6.48
C ALA A 463 -16.70 -0.90 5.34
N GLU A 464 -17.28 -0.53 4.19
CA GLU A 464 -17.31 -1.38 2.99
C GLU A 464 -15.90 -1.74 2.48
N VAL A 465 -14.99 -0.76 2.46
CA VAL A 465 -13.61 -1.01 2.04
C VAL A 465 -12.92 -1.95 3.01
N VAL A 466 -12.99 -1.66 4.32
CA VAL A 466 -12.38 -2.54 5.33
C VAL A 466 -12.96 -3.94 5.25
N SER A 467 -14.28 -4.07 5.05
CA SER A 467 -14.94 -5.36 4.86
C SER A 467 -14.40 -6.13 3.66
N SER A 468 -14.17 -5.45 2.53
CA SER A 468 -13.63 -6.11 1.34
C SER A 468 -12.17 -6.54 1.48
N VAL A 469 -11.36 -5.76 2.21
CA VAL A 469 -9.94 -6.05 2.42
C VAL A 469 -9.74 -7.13 3.47
N THR A 470 -10.54 -7.11 4.55
CA THR A 470 -10.39 -8.05 5.67
C THR A 470 -11.26 -9.28 5.55
N GLY A 471 -12.25 -9.28 4.66
CA GLY A 471 -13.26 -10.34 4.52
C GLY A 471 -14.32 -10.34 5.63
N ILE A 472 -14.34 -9.33 6.51
CA ILE A 472 -15.27 -9.22 7.63
C ILE A 472 -16.47 -8.38 7.18
N PRO A 473 -17.70 -8.87 7.31
CA PRO A 473 -18.89 -8.11 6.94
C PRO A 473 -19.15 -6.95 7.92
N LEU A 474 -18.42 -5.83 7.75
CA LEU A 474 -18.53 -4.64 8.61
C LEU A 474 -19.71 -3.73 8.25
N THR A 475 -20.27 -3.87 7.07
CA THR A 475 -21.37 -3.05 6.53
C THR A 475 -22.72 -3.25 7.21
N ARG A 476 -22.82 -4.18 8.18
CA ARG A 476 -24.04 -4.49 8.91
C ARG A 476 -23.95 -4.29 10.42
N ILE A 477 -23.01 -3.47 10.91
CA ILE A 477 -22.71 -3.32 12.35
C ILE A 477 -23.78 -2.55 13.14
N THR A 478 -24.78 -1.91 12.53
CA THR A 478 -25.58 -0.93 13.28
C THR A 478 -26.86 -1.46 13.93
N THR A 479 -27.59 -2.37 13.33
CA THR A 479 -28.82 -2.91 13.94
C THR A 479 -28.99 -4.41 13.76
N ASP A 480 -28.51 -4.96 12.64
CA ASP A 480 -28.62 -6.39 12.32
C ASP A 480 -27.60 -7.26 13.06
N GLU A 481 -26.40 -6.74 13.39
CA GLU A 481 -25.39 -7.50 14.14
C GLU A 481 -25.83 -7.71 15.59
N SER A 482 -26.43 -6.70 16.21
CA SER A 482 -27.02 -6.85 17.56
C SER A 482 -28.12 -7.92 17.56
N ARG A 483 -28.95 -7.96 16.53
CA ARG A 483 -29.97 -9.00 16.37
C ARG A 483 -29.37 -10.37 16.12
N ARG A 484 -28.34 -10.47 15.25
CA ARG A 484 -27.62 -11.73 14.99
C ARG A 484 -26.94 -12.27 16.23
N LEU A 485 -26.33 -11.39 17.05
CA LEU A 485 -25.71 -11.80 18.32
C LEU A 485 -26.75 -12.26 19.34
N LEU A 486 -27.93 -11.65 19.33
CA LEU A 486 -29.06 -12.13 20.15
C LEU A 486 -29.57 -13.47 19.64
N ASP A 487 -29.61 -13.69 18.33
CA ASP A 487 -30.09 -14.92 17.66
C ASP A 487 -29.00 -15.99 17.48
N LEU A 488 -27.78 -15.73 17.97
CA LEU A 488 -26.60 -16.60 17.78
C LEU A 488 -26.86 -18.06 18.19
N GLU A 489 -27.60 -18.29 19.26
CA GLU A 489 -27.96 -19.64 19.71
C GLU A 489 -28.80 -20.37 18.67
N ASN A 490 -29.80 -19.70 18.12
CA ASN A 490 -30.67 -20.31 17.09
C ASN A 490 -29.89 -20.63 15.82
N GLU A 491 -28.98 -19.74 15.43
CA GLU A 491 -28.10 -19.97 14.27
C GLU A 491 -27.14 -21.14 14.50
N LEU A 492 -26.55 -21.25 15.68
CA LEU A 492 -25.69 -22.39 16.04
C LEU A 492 -26.49 -23.69 16.08
N HIS A 493 -27.75 -23.67 16.61
CA HIS A 493 -28.63 -24.85 16.64
C HIS A 493 -29.09 -25.31 15.25
N LYS A 494 -29.14 -24.42 14.24
CA LYS A 494 -29.38 -24.88 12.86
C LYS A 494 -28.35 -25.93 12.40
N ARG A 495 -27.16 -25.86 12.99
CA ARG A 495 -26.02 -26.70 12.57
C ARG A 495 -25.68 -27.78 13.61
N VAL A 496 -25.66 -27.40 14.88
CA VAL A 496 -25.37 -28.29 16.01
C VAL A 496 -26.64 -28.74 16.67
N ILE A 497 -26.85 -30.04 16.68
CA ILE A 497 -28.03 -30.67 17.27
C ILE A 497 -27.70 -31.09 18.69
N GLY A 498 -28.57 -30.80 19.64
CA GLY A 498 -28.30 -31.03 21.06
C GLY A 498 -27.23 -30.04 21.63
N GLN A 499 -26.59 -30.46 22.71
CA GLN A 499 -25.49 -29.68 23.35
C GLN A 499 -25.88 -28.25 23.76
N ASN A 500 -27.12 -28.09 24.31
CA ASN A 500 -27.64 -26.75 24.63
C ASN A 500 -26.75 -25.95 25.57
N ASP A 501 -26.19 -26.61 26.61
CA ASP A 501 -25.27 -25.97 27.55
C ASP A 501 -24.02 -25.39 26.84
N ALA A 502 -23.49 -26.17 25.86
CA ALA A 502 -22.34 -25.75 25.09
C ALA A 502 -22.61 -24.53 24.19
N VAL A 503 -23.76 -24.55 23.50
CA VAL A 503 -24.18 -23.46 22.63
C VAL A 503 -24.44 -22.18 23.44
N HIS A 504 -25.13 -22.30 24.59
CA HIS A 504 -25.39 -21.18 25.50
C HIS A 504 -24.10 -20.54 26.03
N ALA A 505 -23.20 -21.35 26.57
CA ALA A 505 -21.93 -20.90 27.13
C ALA A 505 -21.06 -20.13 26.10
N VAL A 506 -20.97 -20.68 24.88
CA VAL A 506 -20.24 -20.04 23.79
C VAL A 506 -20.92 -18.73 23.35
N ALA A 507 -22.25 -18.73 23.21
CA ALA A 507 -23.00 -17.53 22.80
C ALA A 507 -22.85 -16.39 23.81
N ASP A 508 -22.93 -16.70 25.11
CA ASP A 508 -22.77 -15.71 26.18
C ASP A 508 -21.35 -15.12 26.25
N ALA A 509 -20.32 -15.95 26.07
CA ALA A 509 -18.95 -15.46 26.04
C ALA A 509 -18.68 -14.56 24.83
N VAL A 510 -19.22 -14.91 23.68
CA VAL A 510 -19.15 -14.08 22.45
C VAL A 510 -19.89 -12.76 22.65
N ARG A 511 -21.08 -12.79 23.24
CA ARG A 511 -21.86 -11.56 23.56
C ARG A 511 -21.08 -10.66 24.51
N ARG A 512 -20.47 -11.20 25.57
CA ARG A 512 -19.61 -10.43 26.51
C ARG A 512 -18.42 -9.80 25.81
N SER A 513 -17.78 -10.52 24.90
CA SER A 513 -16.64 -10.00 24.14
C SER A 513 -17.03 -8.86 23.20
N ARG A 514 -18.16 -9.01 22.48
CA ARG A 514 -18.63 -8.01 21.50
C ARG A 514 -19.28 -6.79 22.14
N SER A 515 -19.82 -6.89 23.35
CA SER A 515 -20.38 -5.73 24.10
C SER A 515 -19.31 -4.78 24.65
N GLY A 516 -18.02 -5.12 24.51
CA GLY A 516 -16.93 -4.28 25.02
C GLY A 516 -16.67 -4.41 26.52
N LEU A 517 -17.35 -5.33 27.22
CA LEU A 517 -17.17 -5.58 28.66
C LEU A 517 -15.94 -6.44 28.97
N LYS A 518 -15.34 -7.06 27.95
CA LYS A 518 -14.13 -7.88 28.10
C LYS A 518 -12.86 -7.03 28.05
N GLU A 519 -11.81 -7.44 28.71
CA GLU A 519 -10.48 -6.83 28.65
C GLU A 519 -9.97 -6.74 27.21
N PRO A 520 -9.59 -5.54 26.71
CA PRO A 520 -9.27 -5.35 25.29
C PRO A 520 -8.00 -6.07 24.84
N LYS A 521 -7.21 -6.59 25.76
CA LYS A 521 -5.97 -7.32 25.45
C LYS A 521 -6.18 -8.81 25.19
N ARG A 522 -7.25 -9.42 25.68
CA ARG A 522 -7.49 -10.88 25.60
C ARG A 522 -8.17 -11.30 24.27
N PRO A 523 -8.01 -12.57 23.83
CA PRO A 523 -8.76 -13.13 22.71
C PRO A 523 -10.27 -13.01 22.92
N MET A 524 -11.09 -13.06 21.82
CA MET A 524 -12.56 -12.96 21.92
C MET A 524 -13.18 -14.03 22.82
N GLY A 525 -12.64 -15.26 22.79
CA GLY A 525 -13.10 -16.38 23.62
C GLY A 525 -12.02 -17.44 23.73
N CYS A 526 -11.87 -18.03 24.93
CA CYS A 526 -10.96 -19.14 25.21
C CYS A 526 -11.75 -20.27 25.86
N PHE A 527 -11.95 -21.38 25.13
CA PHE A 527 -12.80 -22.47 25.57
C PHE A 527 -12.06 -23.80 25.63
N LEU A 528 -12.42 -24.63 26.58
CA LEU A 528 -12.03 -26.06 26.59
C LEU A 528 -13.29 -26.92 26.38
N PHE A 529 -13.34 -27.67 25.27
CA PHE A 529 -14.39 -28.61 24.94
C PHE A 529 -13.97 -30.02 25.32
N ALA A 530 -14.51 -30.54 26.38
CA ALA A 530 -14.24 -31.89 26.87
C ALA A 530 -15.38 -32.85 26.55
N GLY A 531 -15.10 -34.10 26.24
CA GLY A 531 -16.14 -35.11 26.02
C GLY A 531 -15.77 -36.15 24.97
N PRO A 532 -16.64 -37.12 24.72
CA PRO A 532 -16.38 -38.24 23.83
C PRO A 532 -16.19 -37.82 22.37
N THR A 533 -15.53 -38.70 21.60
CA THR A 533 -15.39 -38.48 20.15
C THR A 533 -16.74 -38.55 19.46
N GLY A 534 -16.98 -37.66 18.50
CA GLY A 534 -18.24 -37.61 17.76
C GLY A 534 -19.39 -36.90 18.46
N SER A 535 -19.17 -36.25 19.61
CA SER A 535 -20.18 -35.44 20.34
C SER A 535 -20.50 -34.08 19.74
N GLY A 536 -19.77 -33.63 18.70
CA GLY A 536 -20.05 -32.37 18.00
C GLY A 536 -19.05 -31.23 18.28
N LYS A 537 -17.96 -31.45 19.04
CA LYS A 537 -16.95 -30.44 19.40
C LYS A 537 -16.40 -29.66 18.16
N THR A 538 -15.94 -30.39 17.16
CA THR A 538 -15.40 -29.80 15.94
C THR A 538 -16.49 -29.12 15.08
N GLU A 539 -17.71 -29.64 15.09
CA GLU A 539 -18.82 -29.06 14.34
C GLU A 539 -19.29 -27.73 14.96
N LEU A 540 -19.33 -27.64 16.30
CA LEU A 540 -19.61 -26.35 16.98
C LEU A 540 -18.54 -25.32 16.65
N SER A 541 -17.26 -25.71 16.58
CA SER A 541 -16.16 -24.80 16.20
C SER A 541 -16.33 -24.25 14.77
N LYS A 542 -16.77 -25.09 13.82
CA LYS A 542 -17.06 -24.68 12.43
C LYS A 542 -18.30 -23.80 12.35
N ALA A 543 -19.38 -24.17 13.04
CA ALA A 543 -20.59 -23.37 13.10
C ALA A 543 -20.32 -21.99 13.69
N LEU A 544 -19.48 -21.92 14.73
CA LEU A 544 -19.08 -20.65 15.33
C LEU A 544 -18.27 -19.77 14.36
N ALA A 545 -17.35 -20.35 13.59
CA ALA A 545 -16.59 -19.63 12.59
C ALA A 545 -17.49 -19.06 11.48
N GLU A 546 -18.45 -19.85 11.01
CA GLU A 546 -19.42 -19.42 10.01
C GLU A 546 -20.32 -18.27 10.53
N CYS A 547 -20.80 -18.37 11.76
CA CYS A 547 -21.65 -17.35 12.37
C CYS A 547 -20.90 -16.04 12.64
N LEU A 548 -19.64 -16.12 13.12
CA LEU A 548 -18.85 -14.94 13.51
C LEU A 548 -18.11 -14.30 12.34
N PHE A 549 -17.58 -15.11 11.42
CA PHE A 549 -16.66 -14.67 10.37
C PHE A 549 -17.17 -14.93 8.95
N GLY A 550 -18.38 -15.49 8.82
CA GLY A 550 -19.06 -15.68 7.55
C GLY A 550 -18.56 -16.85 6.68
N SER A 551 -17.58 -17.63 7.15
CA SER A 551 -17.05 -18.79 6.42
C SER A 551 -16.58 -19.89 7.37
N GLU A 552 -16.83 -21.15 7.01
CA GLU A 552 -16.25 -22.30 7.69
C GLU A 552 -14.72 -22.36 7.56
N ASP A 553 -14.16 -21.80 6.48
CA ASP A 553 -12.72 -21.76 6.23
C ASP A 553 -11.97 -20.80 7.17
N ALA A 554 -12.70 -20.06 7.99
CA ALA A 554 -12.12 -19.25 9.05
C ALA A 554 -11.66 -20.08 10.26
N VAL A 555 -11.75 -21.42 10.22
CA VAL A 555 -11.17 -22.31 11.22
C VAL A 555 -9.72 -22.65 10.87
N ILE A 556 -8.81 -22.37 11.80
CA ILE A 556 -7.40 -22.80 11.75
C ILE A 556 -7.26 -24.00 12.70
N ARG A 557 -7.11 -25.19 12.18
CA ARG A 557 -6.98 -26.40 12.98
C ARG A 557 -5.52 -26.81 13.13
N PHE A 558 -5.16 -27.17 14.39
CA PHE A 558 -3.91 -27.80 14.76
C PHE A 558 -4.21 -29.11 15.49
N ASP A 559 -3.67 -30.21 14.98
CA ASP A 559 -3.75 -31.53 15.64
C ASP A 559 -2.55 -31.67 16.59
N MET A 560 -2.84 -31.71 17.87
CA MET A 560 -1.78 -31.75 18.89
C MET A 560 -1.04 -33.08 18.96
N SER A 561 -1.53 -34.10 18.27
CA SER A 561 -0.80 -35.36 18.09
C SER A 561 0.50 -35.17 17.28
N GLU A 562 0.59 -34.12 16.46
CA GLU A 562 1.81 -33.77 15.70
C GLU A 562 2.83 -33.00 16.55
N TYR A 563 2.43 -32.54 17.74
CA TYR A 563 3.23 -31.67 18.61
C TYR A 563 3.52 -32.28 19.98
N MET A 564 3.73 -33.59 20.03
CA MET A 564 4.07 -34.34 21.26
C MET A 564 5.50 -34.12 21.69
N GLU A 565 6.41 -33.81 20.76
CA GLU A 565 7.82 -33.68 21.02
C GLU A 565 8.27 -32.22 21.13
N LYS A 566 9.26 -31.95 21.97
CA LYS A 566 9.76 -30.59 22.22
C LYS A 566 10.19 -29.84 20.95
N HIS A 567 10.86 -30.52 20.02
CA HIS A 567 11.26 -29.90 18.78
C HIS A 567 10.10 -29.60 17.82
N SER A 568 8.97 -30.27 17.95
CA SER A 568 7.77 -29.98 17.18
C SER A 568 7.11 -28.68 17.64
N VAL A 569 7.27 -28.29 18.91
CA VAL A 569 6.77 -27.00 19.45
C VAL A 569 7.44 -25.82 18.75
N SER A 570 8.75 -25.94 18.42
CA SER A 570 9.46 -24.90 17.65
C SER A 570 8.86 -24.63 16.29
N LYS A 571 8.14 -25.58 15.68
CA LYS A 571 7.43 -25.35 14.40
C LYS A 571 6.26 -24.39 14.56
N LEU A 572 5.63 -24.31 15.75
CA LEU A 572 4.50 -23.39 15.98
C LEU A 572 4.95 -21.94 16.09
N ILE A 573 6.10 -21.67 16.73
CA ILE A 573 6.59 -20.32 17.02
C ILE A 573 7.73 -19.91 16.08
N GLY A 574 8.41 -20.89 15.45
CA GLY A 574 9.62 -20.73 14.65
C GLY A 574 10.87 -21.25 15.39
N SER A 575 11.91 -21.54 14.63
CA SER A 575 13.17 -22.08 15.14
C SER A 575 14.02 -20.98 15.81
N PRO A 576 14.74 -21.26 16.91
CA PRO A 576 15.65 -20.30 17.52
C PRO A 576 16.77 -19.87 16.56
N PRO A 577 17.41 -18.69 16.78
CA PRO A 577 18.56 -18.25 15.98
C PRO A 577 19.66 -19.30 15.91
N GLY A 578 20.15 -19.59 14.69
CA GLY A 578 21.20 -20.57 14.45
C GLY A 578 20.75 -21.97 14.03
N TYR A 579 19.44 -22.24 14.00
CA TYR A 579 18.90 -23.50 13.48
C TYR A 579 18.34 -23.33 12.07
N VAL A 580 18.36 -24.41 11.28
CA VAL A 580 17.77 -24.44 9.93
C VAL A 580 16.27 -24.10 10.01
N GLY A 581 15.80 -23.16 9.18
CA GLY A 581 14.41 -22.68 9.19
C GLY A 581 14.15 -21.48 10.13
N TYR A 582 15.19 -20.78 10.62
CA TYR A 582 15.02 -19.55 11.42
C TYR A 582 14.31 -18.41 10.67
N GLU A 583 14.51 -18.32 9.34
CA GLU A 583 13.86 -17.31 8.50
C GLU A 583 12.38 -17.63 8.22
N ASP A 584 11.98 -18.88 8.39
CA ASP A 584 10.58 -19.32 8.28
C ASP A 584 9.90 -19.05 9.64
N GLY A 585 8.99 -18.10 9.69
CA GLY A 585 8.17 -17.82 10.89
C GLY A 585 7.43 -19.04 11.39
N GLY A 586 6.89 -19.01 12.63
CA GLY A 586 6.13 -20.13 13.19
C GLY A 586 4.83 -20.38 12.42
N ILE A 587 4.45 -21.63 12.25
CA ILE A 587 3.23 -22.01 11.52
C ILE A 587 1.97 -21.39 12.16
N LEU A 588 1.90 -21.35 13.50
CA LEU A 588 0.79 -20.75 14.23
C LEU A 588 0.73 -19.24 13.98
N THR A 589 1.84 -18.56 14.19
CA THR A 589 1.94 -17.12 14.03
C THR A 589 1.67 -16.68 12.59
N GLU A 590 2.17 -17.42 11.61
CA GLU A 590 1.96 -17.10 10.20
C GLU A 590 0.51 -17.32 9.75
N ARG A 591 -0.15 -18.44 10.17
CA ARG A 591 -1.54 -18.69 9.83
C ARG A 591 -2.47 -17.66 10.44
N VAL A 592 -2.25 -17.27 11.71
CA VAL A 592 -3.05 -16.23 12.39
C VAL A 592 -2.80 -14.87 11.77
N ARG A 593 -1.57 -14.55 11.38
CA ARG A 593 -1.25 -13.32 10.66
C ARG A 593 -2.01 -13.21 9.34
N ARG A 594 -2.10 -14.32 8.58
CA ARG A 594 -2.85 -14.36 7.31
C ARG A 594 -4.37 -14.31 7.52
N LYS A 595 -4.87 -14.85 8.65
CA LYS A 595 -6.29 -14.86 9.00
C LYS A 595 -6.50 -14.38 10.44
N PRO A 596 -6.40 -13.06 10.70
CA PRO A 596 -6.47 -12.51 12.06
C PRO A 596 -7.86 -12.65 12.70
N TYR A 597 -8.89 -12.89 11.89
CA TYR A 597 -10.25 -13.20 12.31
C TYR A 597 -10.54 -14.66 12.04
N SER A 598 -10.31 -15.50 13.04
CA SER A 598 -10.45 -16.95 12.89
C SER A 598 -10.78 -17.64 14.21
N VAL A 599 -11.32 -18.84 14.08
CA VAL A 599 -11.43 -19.79 15.20
C VAL A 599 -10.20 -20.69 15.15
N ILE A 600 -9.39 -20.65 16.20
CA ILE A 600 -8.21 -21.50 16.33
C ILE A 600 -8.61 -22.73 17.13
N LEU A 601 -8.53 -23.90 16.50
CA LEU A 601 -8.89 -25.16 17.10
C LEU A 601 -7.61 -25.97 17.38
N PHE A 602 -7.27 -26.16 18.66
CA PHE A 602 -6.26 -27.10 19.10
C PHE A 602 -6.94 -28.42 19.46
N ASP A 603 -6.82 -29.40 18.58
CA ASP A 603 -7.49 -30.69 18.72
C ASP A 603 -6.61 -31.65 19.52
N GLU A 604 -7.21 -32.40 20.47
CA GLU A 604 -6.56 -33.38 21.37
C GLU A 604 -5.42 -32.76 22.20
N ILE A 605 -5.71 -31.67 22.89
CA ILE A 605 -4.71 -30.86 23.65
C ILE A 605 -3.98 -31.69 24.72
N GLU A 606 -4.59 -32.78 25.24
CA GLU A 606 -3.98 -33.68 26.19
C GLU A 606 -2.74 -34.41 25.64
N LYS A 607 -2.56 -34.48 24.34
CA LYS A 607 -1.39 -35.09 23.69
C LYS A 607 -0.25 -34.11 23.49
N ALA A 608 -0.49 -32.81 23.65
CA ALA A 608 0.49 -31.76 23.42
C ALA A 608 1.64 -31.80 24.42
N HIS A 609 2.86 -31.41 23.98
CA HIS A 609 3.97 -31.21 24.88
C HIS A 609 3.66 -30.07 25.87
N SER A 610 4.16 -30.17 27.12
CA SER A 610 3.92 -29.21 28.19
C SER A 610 4.29 -27.76 27.83
N ASP A 611 5.28 -27.53 26.97
CA ASP A 611 5.70 -26.19 26.52
C ASP A 611 4.58 -25.45 25.75
N ILE A 612 3.62 -26.18 25.16
CA ILE A 612 2.47 -25.56 24.47
C ILE A 612 1.58 -24.85 25.48
N ASN A 613 1.46 -25.35 26.68
CA ASN A 613 0.67 -24.68 27.74
C ASN A 613 1.23 -23.29 28.05
N ASN A 614 2.57 -23.11 28.03
CA ASN A 614 3.20 -21.81 28.24
C ASN A 614 2.87 -20.81 27.09
N ILE A 615 2.82 -21.32 25.84
CA ILE A 615 2.43 -20.51 24.68
C ILE A 615 0.97 -20.08 24.82
N LEU A 616 0.09 -21.01 25.20
CA LEU A 616 -1.34 -20.73 25.40
C LEU A 616 -1.55 -19.72 26.52
N LEU A 617 -0.81 -19.81 27.62
CA LEU A 617 -0.86 -18.83 28.71
C LEU A 617 -0.54 -17.42 28.21
N GLN A 618 0.55 -17.25 27.45
CA GLN A 618 0.89 -15.94 26.87
C GLN A 618 -0.22 -15.40 25.98
N ILE A 619 -0.79 -16.25 25.11
CA ILE A 619 -1.89 -15.86 24.23
C ILE A 619 -3.14 -15.45 25.03
N PHE A 620 -3.50 -16.21 26.10
CA PHE A 620 -4.70 -15.96 26.91
C PHE A 620 -4.59 -14.70 27.76
N GLU A 621 -3.38 -14.32 28.20
CA GLU A 621 -3.15 -13.14 29.02
C GLU A 621 -2.95 -11.87 28.23
N GLU A 622 -2.01 -11.89 27.28
CA GLU A 622 -1.57 -10.72 26.54
C GLU A 622 -2.29 -10.55 25.20
N GLY A 623 -2.92 -11.64 24.71
CA GLY A 623 -3.54 -11.68 23.38
C GLY A 623 -2.55 -11.48 22.25
N VAL A 624 -1.25 -11.72 22.50
CA VAL A 624 -0.17 -11.61 21.52
C VAL A 624 0.82 -12.76 21.70
N LEU A 625 1.48 -13.13 20.61
CA LEU A 625 2.56 -14.10 20.61
C LEU A 625 3.72 -13.56 19.78
N THR A 626 4.91 -13.56 20.32
CA THR A 626 6.13 -13.16 19.60
C THR A 626 6.80 -14.40 19.01
N ASP A 627 7.03 -14.38 17.71
CA ASP A 627 7.71 -15.45 17.01
C ASP A 627 9.22 -15.42 17.25
N SER A 628 9.93 -16.44 16.76
CA SER A 628 11.40 -16.54 16.87
C SER A 628 12.13 -15.42 16.12
N SER A 629 11.49 -14.78 15.11
CA SER A 629 12.05 -13.65 14.38
C SER A 629 11.86 -12.29 15.09
N GLY A 630 11.24 -12.30 16.28
CA GLY A 630 10.92 -11.10 17.06
C GLY A 630 9.67 -10.36 16.61
N ARG A 631 8.86 -10.94 15.70
CA ARG A 631 7.59 -10.35 15.25
C ARG A 631 6.48 -10.72 16.22
N THR A 632 5.67 -9.75 16.60
CA THR A 632 4.54 -9.94 17.51
C THR A 632 3.26 -10.08 16.69
N VAL A 633 2.52 -11.17 16.88
CA VAL A 633 1.24 -11.47 16.23
C VAL A 633 0.11 -11.34 17.23
N SER A 634 -0.98 -10.65 16.85
CA SER A 634 -2.14 -10.42 17.69
C SER A 634 -3.19 -11.52 17.55
N PHE A 635 -3.65 -12.06 18.69
CA PHE A 635 -4.73 -13.05 18.81
C PHE A 635 -6.03 -12.43 19.35
N ARG A 636 -6.10 -11.12 19.51
CA ARG A 636 -7.24 -10.41 20.13
C ARG A 636 -8.56 -10.65 19.38
N ASN A 637 -8.48 -10.82 18.07
CA ASN A 637 -9.64 -11.02 17.22
C ASN A 637 -9.92 -12.51 16.91
N THR A 638 -9.30 -13.44 17.65
CA THR A 638 -9.50 -14.87 17.47
C THR A 638 -10.35 -15.45 18.60
N VAL A 639 -11.03 -16.57 18.29
CA VAL A 639 -11.63 -17.44 19.29
C VAL A 639 -10.78 -18.69 19.38
N ILE A 640 -10.36 -19.06 20.58
CA ILE A 640 -9.49 -20.19 20.81
C ILE A 640 -10.28 -21.32 21.44
N ILE A 641 -10.27 -22.48 20.80
CA ILE A 641 -10.97 -23.67 21.26
C ILE A 641 -9.94 -24.80 21.41
N LEU A 642 -9.86 -25.33 22.62
CA LEU A 642 -9.10 -26.53 22.95
C LEU A 642 -10.09 -27.69 22.98
N THR A 643 -9.81 -28.82 22.31
CA THR A 643 -10.62 -30.03 22.47
C THR A 643 -9.86 -31.08 23.27
N SER A 644 -10.58 -31.82 24.10
CA SER A 644 -10.03 -32.94 24.87
C SER A 644 -10.99 -34.10 24.98
N ASN A 645 -10.41 -35.27 25.05
CA ASN A 645 -11.18 -36.52 25.30
C ASN A 645 -11.01 -37.02 26.74
N ILE A 646 -10.35 -36.21 27.63
CA ILE A 646 -10.19 -36.56 29.04
C ILE A 646 -11.57 -36.69 29.69
N GLY A 647 -11.73 -37.69 30.53
CA GLY A 647 -12.98 -37.97 31.24
C GLY A 647 -14.11 -38.58 30.37
N ALA A 648 -13.86 -38.81 29.07
CA ALA A 648 -14.89 -39.41 28.19
C ALA A 648 -15.37 -40.77 28.65
N ALA A 649 -14.55 -41.54 29.36
CA ALA A 649 -14.90 -42.84 29.92
C ALA A 649 -16.05 -42.73 30.95
N HIS A 650 -16.05 -41.70 31.80
CA HIS A 650 -17.10 -41.47 32.78
C HIS A 650 -18.49 -41.18 32.16
N LEU A 651 -18.48 -40.64 30.94
CA LEU A 651 -19.70 -40.36 30.19
C LEU A 651 -20.18 -41.56 29.38
N THR A 652 -19.32 -42.56 29.13
CA THR A 652 -19.63 -43.71 28.27
C THR A 652 -20.06 -44.96 29.09
N ASP A 653 -19.55 -45.14 30.30
CA ASP A 653 -19.85 -46.27 31.17
C ASP A 653 -21.08 -46.03 32.03
N LYS A 654 -22.28 -46.37 31.51
CA LYS A 654 -23.55 -46.37 32.28
C LYS A 654 -23.68 -47.58 33.25
N ASN A 655 -22.62 -48.36 33.51
CA ASN A 655 -22.64 -49.58 34.28
C ASN A 655 -21.96 -49.46 35.65
N THR A 656 -22.10 -48.37 36.38
CA THR A 656 -21.85 -48.37 37.80
C THR A 656 -23.16 -48.72 38.51
N VAL A 657 -23.24 -49.94 38.96
CA VAL A 657 -24.31 -50.50 39.82
C VAL A 657 -24.30 -49.69 41.13
N GLY A 658 -25.32 -48.88 41.34
CA GLY A 658 -25.59 -48.27 42.63
C GLY A 658 -26.11 -46.87 42.58
N PHE A 659 -27.41 -46.71 42.80
CA PHE A 659 -28.21 -45.50 42.97
C PHE A 659 -28.34 -44.59 41.74
N ALA A 660 -29.56 -44.27 41.42
CA ALA A 660 -29.96 -43.26 40.45
C ALA A 660 -29.25 -41.93 40.78
N GLY A 661 -28.06 -41.72 40.16
CA GLY A 661 -27.31 -40.49 40.27
C GLY A 661 -27.65 -39.64 39.06
N ASP A 662 -28.18 -38.45 39.33
CA ASP A 662 -28.37 -37.36 38.40
C ASP A 662 -27.10 -37.16 37.53
N GLY A 663 -27.27 -36.85 36.26
CA GLY A 663 -26.18 -36.57 35.29
C GLY A 663 -25.15 -35.54 35.76
N SER A 664 -25.39 -34.83 36.85
CA SER A 664 -24.52 -33.93 37.57
C SER A 664 -23.24 -34.59 38.15
N SER A 665 -23.31 -35.87 38.51
CA SER A 665 -22.17 -36.62 39.09
C SER A 665 -21.10 -36.90 37.98
N ALA A 666 -21.51 -37.31 36.79
CA ALA A 666 -20.59 -37.61 35.68
C ALA A 666 -19.86 -36.34 35.19
N LYS A 667 -20.59 -35.21 35.08
CA LYS A 667 -19.95 -33.91 34.78
C LYS A 667 -18.91 -33.51 35.80
N HIS A 668 -19.19 -33.75 37.08
CA HIS A 668 -18.26 -33.46 38.20
C HIS A 668 -16.96 -34.29 38.09
N ASP A 669 -17.08 -35.58 37.80
CA ASP A 669 -15.92 -36.47 37.66
C ASP A 669 -15.06 -36.09 36.46
N VAL A 670 -15.68 -35.76 35.30
CA VAL A 670 -14.96 -35.21 34.14
C VAL A 670 -14.21 -33.90 34.50
N MET A 671 -14.86 -33.00 35.22
CA MET A 671 -14.23 -31.77 35.66
C MET A 671 -13.05 -31.97 36.62
N LYS A 672 -13.15 -33.02 37.44
CA LYS A 672 -12.06 -33.40 38.35
C LYS A 672 -10.86 -33.95 37.57
N ASP A 673 -11.11 -34.79 36.56
CA ASP A 673 -10.02 -35.30 35.72
C ASP A 673 -9.34 -34.19 34.91
N ILE A 674 -10.10 -33.27 34.35
CA ILE A 674 -9.58 -32.09 33.64
C ILE A 674 -8.68 -31.24 34.58
N ARG A 675 -9.16 -30.95 35.79
CA ARG A 675 -8.38 -30.20 36.83
C ARG A 675 -7.12 -30.92 37.28
N SER A 676 -7.08 -32.24 37.22
CA SER A 676 -5.89 -33.03 37.55
C SER A 676 -4.84 -33.02 36.43
N HIS A 677 -5.28 -32.84 35.18
CA HIS A 677 -4.41 -32.92 33.99
C HIS A 677 -3.84 -31.55 33.59
N PHE A 678 -4.64 -30.49 33.64
CA PHE A 678 -4.23 -29.14 33.29
C PHE A 678 -3.82 -28.32 34.52
N SER A 679 -2.85 -27.39 34.30
CA SER A 679 -2.41 -26.51 35.37
C SER A 679 -3.56 -25.59 35.86
N PRO A 680 -3.64 -25.30 37.19
CA PRO A 680 -4.64 -24.37 37.70
C PRO A 680 -4.56 -22.99 37.03
N GLU A 681 -3.36 -22.59 36.59
CA GLU A 681 -3.12 -21.32 35.92
C GLU A 681 -3.80 -21.27 34.54
N LEU A 682 -3.64 -22.32 33.72
CA LEU A 682 -4.33 -22.44 32.43
C LEU A 682 -5.85 -22.45 32.61
N MET A 683 -6.31 -23.23 33.58
CA MET A 683 -7.76 -23.33 33.88
C MET A 683 -8.37 -22.00 34.33
N GLY A 684 -7.63 -21.18 35.08
CA GLY A 684 -8.06 -19.85 35.51
C GLY A 684 -8.11 -18.80 34.37
N ARG A 685 -7.48 -19.08 33.21
CA ARG A 685 -7.46 -18.17 32.05
C ARG A 685 -8.48 -18.53 30.99
N LEU A 686 -9.08 -19.71 31.04
CA LEU A 686 -10.19 -20.10 30.17
C LEU A 686 -11.46 -19.32 30.56
N ASP A 687 -12.21 -18.89 29.56
CA ASP A 687 -13.52 -18.26 29.78
C ASP A 687 -14.53 -19.29 30.28
N GLU A 688 -14.47 -20.51 29.72
CA GLU A 688 -15.35 -21.60 30.15
C GLU A 688 -14.81 -22.98 29.77
N VAL A 689 -15.14 -24.00 30.61
CA VAL A 689 -14.89 -25.41 30.33
C VAL A 689 -16.21 -26.08 30.09
N ILE A 690 -16.40 -26.56 28.88
CA ILE A 690 -17.66 -27.07 28.38
C ILE A 690 -17.58 -28.60 28.23
N VAL A 691 -18.47 -29.32 28.92
CA VAL A 691 -18.54 -30.78 28.86
C VAL A 691 -19.61 -31.19 27.85
N PHE A 692 -19.20 -31.83 26.77
CA PHE A 692 -20.07 -32.38 25.75
C PHE A 692 -20.58 -33.77 26.20
N GLU A 693 -21.90 -33.93 26.20
CA GLU A 693 -22.55 -35.19 26.53
C GLU A 693 -22.65 -36.11 25.31
N ASN A 694 -22.92 -37.40 25.60
CA ASN A 694 -23.30 -38.33 24.54
C ASN A 694 -24.63 -37.90 23.92
N LEU A 695 -24.73 -38.00 22.61
CA LEU A 695 -25.95 -37.69 21.88
C LEU A 695 -27.04 -38.72 22.23
N THR A 696 -28.24 -38.25 22.53
CA THR A 696 -29.42 -39.10 22.77
C THR A 696 -29.89 -39.74 21.46
N LYS A 697 -30.74 -40.80 21.54
CA LYS A 697 -31.28 -41.46 20.35
C LYS A 697 -32.06 -40.50 19.45
N THR A 698 -32.81 -39.57 20.04
CA THR A 698 -33.54 -38.53 19.31
C THR A 698 -32.60 -37.52 18.60
N GLU A 699 -31.50 -37.11 19.24
CA GLU A 699 -30.50 -36.22 18.63
C GLU A 699 -29.71 -36.91 17.52
N LEU A 700 -29.34 -38.18 17.69
CA LEU A 700 -28.70 -38.99 16.65
C LEU A 700 -29.61 -39.15 15.42
N THR A 701 -30.95 -39.35 15.63
CA THR A 701 -31.91 -39.39 14.52
C THR A 701 -31.92 -38.05 13.75
N ALA A 702 -31.93 -36.93 14.47
CA ALA A 702 -31.90 -35.61 13.83
C ALA A 702 -30.57 -35.35 13.08
N VAL A 703 -29.44 -35.83 13.64
CA VAL A 703 -28.13 -35.78 12.97
C VAL A 703 -28.12 -36.64 11.71
N ALA A 704 -28.71 -37.86 11.77
CA ALA A 704 -28.83 -38.77 10.62
C ALA A 704 -29.62 -38.11 9.47
N VAL A 705 -30.77 -37.51 9.78
CA VAL A 705 -31.60 -36.79 8.79
C VAL A 705 -30.79 -35.68 8.13
N LYS A 706 -30.06 -34.88 8.90
CA LYS A 706 -29.25 -33.82 8.36
C LYS A 706 -28.10 -34.30 7.47
N MET A 707 -27.45 -35.41 7.82
CA MET A 707 -26.40 -36.01 6.97
C MET A 707 -26.99 -36.58 5.68
N LEU A 708 -28.17 -37.17 5.74
CA LEU A 708 -28.89 -37.65 4.58
C LEU A 708 -29.39 -36.51 3.69
N ASP A 709 -29.83 -35.37 4.27
CA ASP A 709 -30.20 -34.19 3.50
C ASP A 709 -28.98 -33.59 2.75
N ASN A 710 -27.79 -33.64 3.34
CA ASN A 710 -26.56 -33.26 2.63
C ASN A 710 -26.26 -34.23 1.47
N LEU A 711 -26.51 -35.53 1.65
CA LEU A 711 -26.40 -36.52 0.57
C LEU A 711 -27.41 -36.23 -0.53
N LYS A 712 -28.67 -35.91 -0.16
CA LYS A 712 -29.73 -35.52 -1.09
C LYS A 712 -29.32 -34.30 -1.95
N GLN A 713 -28.74 -33.28 -1.34
CA GLN A 713 -28.27 -32.10 -2.09
C GLN A 713 -27.12 -32.44 -3.07
N ARG A 714 -26.17 -33.29 -2.66
CA ARG A 714 -25.09 -33.77 -3.54
C ARG A 714 -25.63 -34.64 -4.70
N ALA A 715 -26.60 -35.49 -4.44
CA ALA A 715 -27.26 -36.30 -5.47
C ALA A 715 -28.09 -35.42 -6.43
N TYR A 716 -28.79 -34.41 -5.91
CA TYR A 716 -29.53 -33.43 -6.71
C TYR A 716 -28.64 -32.66 -7.69
N ALA A 717 -27.40 -32.32 -7.29
CA ALA A 717 -26.42 -31.75 -8.20
C ALA A 717 -26.02 -32.67 -9.36
N LEU A 718 -26.27 -34.01 -9.23
CA LEU A 718 -26.11 -35.00 -10.28
C LEU A 718 -27.43 -35.29 -11.02
N GLU A 719 -28.47 -34.47 -10.79
CA GLU A 719 -29.82 -34.66 -11.34
C GLU A 719 -30.53 -35.95 -10.82
N ILE A 720 -30.17 -36.44 -9.63
CA ILE A 720 -30.77 -37.61 -9.00
C ILE A 720 -31.54 -37.14 -7.76
N SER A 721 -32.83 -37.38 -7.69
CA SER A 721 -33.66 -37.10 -6.52
C SER A 721 -33.71 -38.30 -5.58
N ILE A 722 -33.41 -38.05 -4.28
CA ILE A 722 -33.45 -39.14 -3.27
C ILE A 722 -34.43 -38.77 -2.16
N GLU A 723 -35.32 -39.68 -1.81
CA GLU A 723 -36.17 -39.58 -0.62
C GLU A 723 -35.79 -40.69 0.38
N PHE A 724 -35.85 -40.33 1.66
CA PHE A 724 -35.49 -41.23 2.74
C PHE A 724 -36.76 -41.61 3.55
N ARG A 725 -36.98 -42.89 3.78
CA ARG A 725 -38.05 -43.36 4.61
C ARG A 725 -37.65 -43.45 6.08
N ASN A 726 -38.57 -43.21 7.02
CA ASN A 726 -38.24 -43.14 8.45
C ASN A 726 -37.68 -44.45 9.01
N ASP A 727 -38.14 -45.62 8.50
CA ASP A 727 -37.60 -46.92 8.85
C ASP A 727 -36.08 -47.07 8.53
N ALA A 728 -35.62 -46.50 7.42
CA ALA A 728 -34.19 -46.49 7.09
C ALA A 728 -33.37 -45.59 8.04
N VAL A 729 -33.94 -44.44 8.45
CA VAL A 729 -33.30 -43.54 9.43
C VAL A 729 -33.22 -44.17 10.82
N GLU A 730 -34.34 -44.82 11.28
CA GLU A 730 -34.37 -45.49 12.58
C GLU A 730 -33.35 -46.63 12.64
N LYS A 731 -33.23 -47.40 11.58
CA LYS A 731 -32.27 -48.49 11.49
C LYS A 731 -30.81 -48.00 11.53
N LEU A 732 -30.48 -46.88 10.87
CA LEU A 732 -29.16 -46.30 10.94
C LEU A 732 -28.78 -45.97 12.39
N VAL A 733 -29.74 -45.47 13.16
CA VAL A 733 -29.54 -45.09 14.57
C VAL A 733 -29.49 -46.31 15.49
N GLU A 734 -30.24 -47.39 15.17
CA GLU A 734 -30.23 -48.63 15.95
C GLU A 734 -28.92 -49.41 15.82
N CYS A 735 -28.25 -49.34 14.67
CA CYS A 735 -26.91 -49.90 14.47
C CYS A 735 -25.87 -49.21 15.34
N ASP A 736 -26.12 -47.97 15.76
CA ASP A 736 -25.25 -47.23 16.63
C ASP A 736 -25.81 -47.17 18.07
N CYS A 737 -25.52 -48.19 18.88
CA CYS A 737 -25.99 -48.25 20.27
C CYS A 737 -25.43 -47.15 21.20
N GLY A 738 -25.34 -45.90 20.74
CA GLY A 738 -25.02 -44.71 21.54
C GLY A 738 -23.57 -44.58 22.06
N LYS A 739 -22.66 -45.53 21.73
CA LYS A 739 -21.29 -45.55 22.27
C LYS A 739 -20.25 -44.80 21.40
N SER A 740 -20.54 -44.53 20.13
CA SER A 740 -19.53 -44.02 19.16
C SER A 740 -19.91 -42.69 18.50
N GLY A 741 -21.08 -42.13 18.79
CA GLY A 741 -21.52 -40.78 18.37
C GLY A 741 -21.65 -40.57 16.84
N ALA A 742 -21.80 -39.35 16.44
CA ALA A 742 -22.04 -38.94 15.04
C ALA A 742 -20.94 -39.36 14.04
N ARG A 743 -19.70 -39.65 14.49
CA ARG A 743 -18.61 -40.10 13.61
C ARG A 743 -18.85 -41.49 13.02
N LYS A 744 -19.35 -42.42 13.85
CA LYS A 744 -19.69 -43.78 13.41
C LYS A 744 -20.89 -43.74 12.50
N LEU A 745 -21.92 -42.97 12.83
CA LEU A 745 -23.09 -42.76 12.01
C LEU A 745 -22.72 -42.27 10.58
N ARG A 746 -21.78 -41.36 10.47
CA ARG A 746 -21.24 -40.88 9.18
C ARG A 746 -20.56 -42.03 8.42
N HIS A 747 -19.75 -42.82 9.13
CA HIS A 747 -19.09 -43.99 8.51
C HIS A 747 -20.12 -45.00 7.98
N ASP A 748 -21.14 -45.28 8.78
CA ASP A 748 -22.20 -46.23 8.42
C ASP A 748 -23.02 -45.73 7.21
N ILE A 749 -23.34 -44.44 7.15
CA ILE A 749 -23.95 -43.81 5.97
C ILE A 749 -23.08 -44.01 4.73
N THR A 750 -21.76 -43.73 4.86
CA THR A 750 -20.84 -43.86 3.72
C THR A 750 -20.74 -45.29 3.25
N VAL A 751 -20.56 -46.26 4.16
CA VAL A 751 -20.40 -47.67 3.80
C VAL A 751 -21.67 -48.27 3.27
N SER A 752 -22.80 -48.04 3.91
CA SER A 752 -24.06 -48.70 3.60
C SER A 752 -24.87 -48.03 2.51
N ILE A 753 -24.79 -46.68 2.41
CA ILE A 753 -25.68 -45.92 1.51
C ILE A 753 -24.89 -45.30 0.35
N GLU A 754 -23.84 -44.50 0.65
CA GLU A 754 -23.09 -43.81 -0.41
C GLU A 754 -22.36 -44.76 -1.35
N ASN A 755 -21.74 -45.84 -0.81
CA ASN A 755 -21.08 -46.86 -1.65
C ASN A 755 -22.08 -47.64 -2.51
N MET A 756 -23.30 -47.95 -1.97
CA MET A 756 -24.34 -48.61 -2.72
C MET A 756 -24.85 -47.72 -3.86
N LEU A 757 -25.13 -46.44 -3.57
CA LEU A 757 -25.57 -45.48 -4.56
C LEU A 757 -24.51 -45.30 -5.66
N SER A 758 -23.23 -45.17 -5.26
CA SER A 758 -22.12 -45.03 -6.21
C SER A 758 -21.96 -46.21 -7.16
N ARG A 759 -22.13 -47.44 -6.64
CA ARG A 759 -22.13 -48.66 -7.48
C ARG A 759 -23.27 -48.63 -8.50
N GLN A 760 -24.50 -48.31 -8.06
CA GLN A 760 -25.65 -48.27 -8.94
C GLN A 760 -25.58 -47.17 -10.01
N ILE A 761 -24.92 -46.07 -9.72
CA ILE A 761 -24.65 -45.02 -10.71
C ILE A 761 -23.60 -45.51 -11.73
N ILE A 762 -22.54 -46.18 -11.29
CA ILE A 762 -21.48 -46.71 -12.17
C ILE A 762 -21.98 -47.86 -13.03
N ASP A 763 -22.81 -48.77 -12.44
CA ASP A 763 -23.41 -49.88 -13.16
C ASP A 763 -24.54 -49.47 -14.13
N GLY A 764 -24.93 -48.15 -14.09
CA GLY A 764 -25.97 -47.62 -14.98
C GLY A 764 -27.40 -48.01 -14.63
N THR A 765 -27.61 -48.64 -13.47
CA THR A 765 -28.94 -48.94 -12.93
C THR A 765 -29.67 -47.70 -12.45
N VAL A 766 -28.92 -46.69 -11.99
CA VAL A 766 -29.39 -45.34 -11.64
C VAL A 766 -28.93 -44.36 -12.69
N LYS A 767 -29.86 -43.62 -13.29
CA LYS A 767 -29.62 -42.64 -14.36
C LYS A 767 -29.96 -41.24 -13.89
N ARG A 768 -29.46 -40.22 -14.59
CA ARG A 768 -29.85 -38.82 -14.38
C ARG A 768 -31.34 -38.66 -14.64
N GLY A 769 -32.03 -38.00 -13.74
CA GLY A 769 -33.48 -37.81 -13.76
C GLY A 769 -34.28 -38.84 -12.95
N ASP A 770 -33.62 -39.84 -12.34
CA ASP A 770 -34.29 -40.84 -11.55
C ASP A 770 -34.67 -40.31 -10.15
N ASN A 771 -35.85 -40.75 -9.69
CA ASN A 771 -36.32 -40.53 -8.32
C ASN A 771 -36.16 -41.84 -7.52
N LEU A 772 -35.34 -41.80 -6.49
CA LEU A 772 -34.97 -42.94 -5.67
C LEU A 772 -35.60 -42.84 -4.28
N LEU A 773 -36.09 -43.93 -3.75
CA LEU A 773 -36.54 -44.05 -2.37
C LEU A 773 -35.64 -45.04 -1.63
N LEU A 774 -34.98 -44.56 -0.57
CA LEU A 774 -34.20 -45.40 0.33
C LEU A 774 -35.15 -46.03 1.34
N LEU A 775 -35.16 -47.34 1.39
CA LEU A 775 -35.98 -48.14 2.33
C LEU A 775 -35.19 -49.33 2.85
N THR A 776 -35.74 -50.01 3.83
CA THR A 776 -35.14 -51.19 4.45
C THR A 776 -35.97 -52.40 4.13
N GLU A 777 -35.38 -53.45 3.46
CA GLU A 777 -35.96 -54.72 3.15
C GLU A 777 -35.14 -55.87 3.74
N ASN A 778 -35.76 -56.79 4.42
CA ASN A 778 -35.08 -57.92 5.05
C ASN A 778 -33.89 -57.58 5.94
N GLY A 779 -33.90 -56.36 6.45
CA GLY A 779 -32.78 -55.90 7.28
C GLY A 779 -31.57 -55.32 6.49
N GLU A 780 -31.66 -55.06 5.19
CA GLU A 780 -30.65 -54.39 4.39
C GLU A 780 -31.21 -53.13 3.75
N PHE A 781 -30.32 -52.15 3.50
CA PHE A 781 -30.68 -50.89 2.81
C PHE A 781 -30.79 -51.14 1.31
N CYS A 782 -31.87 -50.66 0.68
CA CYS A 782 -32.01 -50.74 -0.77
C CYS A 782 -32.60 -49.44 -1.34
N PHE A 783 -32.23 -49.10 -2.57
CA PHE A 783 -32.83 -48.03 -3.36
C PHE A 783 -33.86 -48.59 -4.30
N ARG A 784 -35.07 -48.05 -4.30
CA ARG A 784 -36.13 -48.33 -5.30
C ARG A 784 -36.44 -47.08 -6.11
N SER A 785 -36.75 -47.20 -7.38
CA SER A 785 -37.29 -46.13 -8.18
C SER A 785 -38.70 -45.75 -7.68
N ALA A 786 -38.92 -44.46 -7.42
CA ALA A 786 -40.21 -43.96 -6.93
C ALA A 786 -41.36 -44.07 -7.95
N GLN A 787 -41.09 -44.50 -9.19
CA GLN A 787 -42.09 -44.66 -10.25
C GLN A 787 -42.91 -45.96 -10.14
N MET A 788 -42.68 -46.81 -9.16
CA MET A 788 -43.42 -48.08 -9.00
C MET A 788 -44.31 -48.14 -7.74
N GLN A 789 -44.96 -47.03 -7.38
CA GLN A 789 -46.05 -47.03 -6.43
C GLN A 789 -47.31 -46.35 -7.02
N GLU A 790 -48.08 -47.05 -7.86
CA GLU A 790 -49.54 -46.97 -7.93
C GLU A 790 -50.16 -48.28 -7.35
#